data_1ca2501134eec202f1a4e6ca2334adc1
#
_entry.id   1ca2501134eec202f1a4e6ca2334adc1
#
_cell.length_a   1.000
_cell.length_b   1.000
_cell.length_c   1.000
_cell.angle_alpha   90.00
_cell.angle_beta   90.00
_cell.angle_gamma   90.00
#
_symmetry.space_group_name_H-M   'P 1'
#
loop_
_entity.id
_entity.type
_entity.pdbx_description
1 polymer ?
#
loop_
_entity_poly.entity_id
_entity_poly.type
_entity_poly.pdbx_seq_one_letter_code
_entity_poly.pdbx_strand_id
1 'polypeptide(L)'
;MYPLGKQFEFNNDKSKSDSKSIIKGHNYRISVISDRIVRLEYSPSDTFNDKPTELVRKRNIGFPSFSVQQDDNILQLTTKYFTLSYVKGQPFTGTKVDPSKNLKITLNSKDSDRQKDWYYGHPEARNLGGNIAGIDFPVNVVTNKGIYSLDGFTSIDDSLSKIINEDGTLGEPIQGNVDIYVFMYDRDFKQVLLDYFKMTGIPSLIPRYALGNWWSRNRVYTDKDINDLIRNFEKDKIPFSIMLFDHDWHIRNINQLTDLKDGFTFNDNLIVEPKKMLDEFHKRGIRVGLVIDPTDGFYPHEMFYKQASEILKISNLSIIKFDPLNPQLLDILFKIFLHPLESIGVDFFWADSVFNNDLLRMRTLQHYMYYDSNRDPKKRGMLLSRSGCIAPHRYGVLYGGSSEISWEELKQLPFRYLNAANIGVSWWSHDVGGNHGGIEDDDLYIRHLQLGVFSPILRFHGARGIYYKKEPWLWDARVNAISADYLRLRHRLIPYIYTEAYNYVRTGTTLIQPFYYNYMWTYDDTLYRNQYYFGSQLLVCPILDKRDSTMNRTIHRFYIPDGIWYDFVTGKKFPGNKKYVSFFKDEDYPVFAHAGSIIPLSNRSDYNNVGLPTDLEIQFFPGLSNSYTLYEDDGVTSLYKDGYYLKTNIDYNYLKNNYTVIIRSVDGKSGIVPEKRNYKMVFRNTKEAEDITVFFRNESITNYDSYVDGNDFVIELKGIPTIGQLTITCKGKDIEIDAARIINDDVNSILLDLKLETYLKEKIADIMFSDKQIGQKRVDIRKMKNDGLSKDYINLFLKLLEYLADV
;
A
#
# COMPACT_ATOMS: atom_id res chain seq x y z
N MET A 1 0.82 5.13 -40.17
CA MET A 1 0.59 5.09 -38.73
C MET A 1 1.75 5.86 -38.10
N TYR A 2 1.51 6.75 -37.15
CA TYR A 2 2.57 7.52 -36.48
C TYR A 2 3.38 6.57 -35.56
N PRO A 3 4.72 6.48 -35.71
CA PRO A 3 5.50 5.57 -34.90
C PRO A 3 5.67 6.11 -33.47
N LEU A 4 5.28 5.33 -32.49
CA LEU A 4 5.60 5.57 -31.09
C LEU A 4 7.07 5.22 -30.80
N GLY A 5 7.58 5.67 -29.63
CA GLY A 5 8.94 5.36 -29.20
C GLY A 5 9.11 3.89 -28.78
N LYS A 6 10.37 3.40 -28.80
CA LYS A 6 10.71 2.01 -28.44
C LYS A 6 10.24 1.56 -27.04
N GLN A 7 10.08 2.48 -26.11
CA GLN A 7 9.57 2.20 -24.76
C GLN A 7 8.13 1.66 -24.74
N PHE A 8 7.40 1.83 -25.84
CA PHE A 8 6.02 1.36 -26.00
C PHE A 8 5.92 0.02 -26.76
N GLU A 9 7.01 -0.45 -27.38
CA GLU A 9 7.02 -1.73 -28.08
C GLU A 9 6.72 -2.90 -27.16
N PHE A 10 5.89 -3.83 -27.65
CA PHE A 10 5.47 -5.01 -26.90
C PHE A 10 5.99 -6.29 -27.54
N ASN A 11 6.63 -7.14 -26.72
CA ASN A 11 6.96 -8.50 -27.15
C ASN A 11 5.73 -9.41 -26.98
N ASN A 12 5.33 -10.02 -28.10
CA ASN A 12 4.16 -10.90 -28.19
C ASN A 12 4.46 -12.38 -27.97
N ASP A 13 5.70 -12.80 -27.67
CA ASP A 13 6.15 -14.20 -27.62
C ASP A 13 5.30 -15.12 -26.73
N LYS A 14 4.71 -14.59 -25.66
CA LYS A 14 3.88 -15.35 -24.73
C LYS A 14 2.42 -14.93 -24.71
N SER A 15 1.99 -14.12 -25.67
CA SER A 15 0.61 -13.62 -25.72
C SER A 15 -0.39 -14.71 -26.07
N LYS A 16 0.00 -15.70 -26.87
CA LYS A 16 -0.80 -16.87 -27.23
C LYS A 16 -0.60 -18.00 -26.22
N SER A 17 -1.66 -18.75 -25.92
CA SER A 17 -1.58 -20.00 -25.15
C SER A 17 -0.79 -21.06 -25.92
N ASP A 18 -0.18 -22.01 -25.18
CA ASP A 18 0.44 -23.18 -25.79
C ASP A 18 -0.61 -23.95 -26.60
N SER A 19 -0.24 -24.40 -27.81
CA SER A 19 -1.17 -25.10 -28.72
C SER A 19 -1.77 -26.36 -28.13
N LYS A 20 -1.04 -27.04 -27.24
CA LYS A 20 -1.51 -28.24 -26.53
C LYS A 20 -2.54 -27.93 -25.45
N SER A 21 -2.63 -26.68 -25.04
CA SER A 21 -3.61 -26.21 -24.03
C SER A 21 -4.88 -25.63 -24.66
N ILE A 22 -4.99 -25.64 -26.00
CA ILE A 22 -6.10 -25.05 -26.72
C ILE A 22 -7.01 -26.14 -27.26
N ILE A 23 -8.30 -26.09 -26.91
CA ILE A 23 -9.37 -26.89 -27.48
C ILE A 23 -10.21 -25.93 -28.34
N LYS A 24 -10.23 -26.16 -29.66
CA LYS A 24 -10.96 -25.31 -30.60
C LYS A 24 -12.02 -26.13 -31.33
N GLY A 25 -13.21 -25.55 -31.47
CA GLY A 25 -14.29 -26.05 -32.37
C GLY A 25 -14.87 -24.89 -33.18
N HIS A 26 -15.97 -25.11 -33.82
CA HIS A 26 -16.69 -24.10 -34.59
C HIS A 26 -17.27 -23.04 -33.62
N ASN A 27 -16.90 -21.76 -33.80
CA ASN A 27 -17.32 -20.60 -33.03
C ASN A 27 -16.85 -20.58 -31.57
N TYR A 28 -16.08 -21.53 -31.08
CA TYR A 28 -15.55 -21.48 -29.69
C TYR A 28 -14.08 -21.90 -29.60
N ARG A 29 -13.43 -21.34 -28.60
CA ARG A 29 -12.08 -21.73 -28.19
C ARG A 29 -11.98 -21.73 -26.66
N ILE A 30 -11.49 -22.82 -26.10
CA ILE A 30 -11.25 -22.98 -24.67
C ILE A 30 -9.75 -23.20 -24.49
N SER A 31 -9.10 -22.35 -23.71
CA SER A 31 -7.65 -22.42 -23.45
C SER A 31 -7.42 -22.62 -21.96
N VAL A 32 -6.71 -23.70 -21.62
CA VAL A 32 -6.28 -23.94 -20.24
C VAL A 32 -4.99 -23.16 -19.99
N ILE A 33 -5.10 -22.06 -19.26
CA ILE A 33 -3.98 -21.15 -18.97
C ILE A 33 -3.09 -21.73 -17.87
N SER A 34 -3.70 -22.29 -16.84
CA SER A 34 -3.09 -23.08 -15.79
C SER A 34 -4.09 -24.13 -15.31
N ASP A 35 -3.70 -25.04 -14.44
CA ASP A 35 -4.64 -25.99 -13.84
C ASP A 35 -5.74 -25.34 -12.95
N ARG A 36 -5.67 -24.02 -12.77
CA ARG A 36 -6.62 -23.18 -12.02
C ARG A 36 -7.30 -22.08 -12.84
N ILE A 37 -6.83 -21.81 -14.08
CA ILE A 37 -7.36 -20.73 -14.91
C ILE A 37 -7.73 -21.27 -16.28
N VAL A 38 -8.95 -20.98 -16.73
CA VAL A 38 -9.40 -21.27 -18.06
C VAL A 38 -9.87 -20.00 -18.78
N ARG A 39 -9.49 -19.85 -20.06
CA ARG A 39 -9.99 -18.81 -20.96
C ARG A 39 -11.11 -19.41 -21.80
N LEU A 40 -12.20 -18.69 -21.87
CA LEU A 40 -13.41 -19.05 -22.60
C LEU A 40 -13.66 -18.01 -23.67
N GLU A 41 -13.64 -18.44 -24.93
CA GLU A 41 -13.87 -17.56 -26.06
C GLU A 41 -15.03 -18.09 -26.91
N TYR A 42 -15.93 -17.19 -27.29
CA TYR A 42 -16.96 -17.45 -28.28
C TYR A 42 -16.92 -16.35 -29.34
N SER A 43 -16.92 -16.77 -30.62
CA SER A 43 -16.84 -15.86 -31.76
C SER A 43 -17.85 -16.22 -32.85
N PRO A 44 -18.86 -15.40 -33.14
CA PRO A 44 -19.78 -15.66 -34.25
C PRO A 44 -19.10 -15.78 -35.62
N SER A 45 -17.92 -15.16 -35.79
CA SER A 45 -17.14 -15.18 -37.01
C SER A 45 -15.98 -16.20 -37.02
N ASP A 46 -15.88 -17.05 -35.99
CA ASP A 46 -14.77 -18.01 -35.76
C ASP A 46 -13.37 -17.38 -35.77
N THR A 47 -13.29 -16.07 -35.40
CA THR A 47 -12.03 -15.33 -35.29
C THR A 47 -11.70 -15.05 -33.84
N PHE A 48 -10.44 -15.28 -33.43
CA PHE A 48 -10.00 -15.18 -32.04
C PHE A 48 -8.76 -14.30 -31.90
N ASN A 49 -8.64 -13.61 -30.79
CA ASN A 49 -7.49 -12.74 -30.53
C ASN A 49 -6.35 -13.49 -29.83
N ASP A 50 -5.18 -13.50 -30.47
CA ASP A 50 -3.94 -14.04 -29.87
C ASP A 50 -2.96 -12.93 -29.45
N LYS A 51 -3.23 -11.64 -29.80
CA LYS A 51 -2.43 -10.50 -29.37
C LYS A 51 -2.67 -10.16 -27.89
N PRO A 52 -1.72 -9.47 -27.23
CA PRO A 52 -1.96 -8.92 -25.89
C PRO A 52 -3.12 -7.93 -25.91
N THR A 53 -3.77 -7.80 -24.76
CA THR A 53 -4.80 -6.78 -24.51
C THR A 53 -4.35 -5.82 -23.41
N GLU A 54 -5.09 -4.76 -23.17
CA GLU A 54 -4.86 -3.90 -22.00
C GLU A 54 -4.90 -4.69 -20.68
N LEU A 55 -5.67 -5.77 -20.62
CA LEU A 55 -5.76 -6.63 -19.43
C LEU A 55 -4.70 -7.74 -19.45
N VAL A 56 -4.72 -8.61 -20.42
CA VAL A 56 -3.91 -9.82 -20.47
C VAL A 56 -2.74 -9.68 -21.44
N ARG A 57 -1.51 -9.76 -20.92
CA ARG A 57 -0.27 -9.66 -21.67
C ARG A 57 0.26 -11.00 -22.12
N LYS A 58 0.12 -12.03 -21.27
CA LYS A 58 0.69 -13.36 -21.46
C LYS A 58 -0.35 -14.42 -21.14
N ARG A 59 -0.48 -15.39 -22.03
CA ARG A 59 -1.36 -16.54 -21.85
C ARG A 59 -0.60 -17.86 -21.75
N ASN A 60 0.67 -17.87 -22.11
CA ASN A 60 1.58 -18.98 -21.88
C ASN A 60 2.37 -18.72 -20.59
N ILE A 61 1.80 -19.14 -19.45
CA ILE A 61 2.38 -18.94 -18.11
C ILE A 61 2.84 -20.24 -17.43
N GLY A 62 2.68 -21.39 -18.11
CA GLY A 62 3.07 -22.72 -17.62
C GLY A 62 2.50 -23.82 -18.47
N PHE A 63 2.71 -25.06 -18.04
CA PHE A 63 2.18 -26.26 -18.69
C PHE A 63 1.09 -26.87 -17.79
N PRO A 64 -0.20 -26.57 -18.04
CA PRO A 64 -1.28 -27.12 -17.25
C PRO A 64 -1.43 -28.64 -17.46
N SER A 65 -1.81 -29.35 -16.40
CA SER A 65 -2.20 -30.75 -16.46
C SER A 65 -3.72 -30.89 -16.47
N PHE A 66 -4.28 -31.46 -17.54
CA PHE A 66 -5.70 -31.62 -17.68
C PHE A 66 -6.05 -32.81 -18.57
N SER A 67 -7.28 -33.30 -18.50
CA SER A 67 -7.85 -34.30 -19.39
C SER A 67 -9.08 -33.74 -20.10
N VAL A 68 -9.33 -34.21 -21.31
CA VAL A 68 -10.49 -33.84 -22.12
C VAL A 68 -11.25 -35.11 -22.50
N GLN A 69 -12.54 -35.11 -22.22
CA GLN A 69 -13.50 -36.10 -22.72
C GLN A 69 -14.53 -35.33 -23.56
N GLN A 70 -14.81 -35.79 -24.75
CA GLN A 70 -15.78 -35.14 -25.63
C GLN A 70 -16.47 -36.16 -26.55
N ASP A 71 -17.75 -35.90 -26.78
CA ASP A 71 -18.56 -36.51 -27.83
C ASP A 71 -18.94 -35.43 -28.88
N ASP A 72 -19.93 -35.72 -29.74
CA ASP A 72 -20.38 -34.79 -30.76
C ASP A 72 -21.00 -33.52 -30.18
N ASN A 73 -21.57 -33.54 -28.97
CA ASN A 73 -22.34 -32.47 -28.38
C ASN A 73 -21.69 -31.84 -27.16
N ILE A 74 -20.98 -32.62 -26.37
CA ILE A 74 -20.48 -32.17 -25.04
C ILE A 74 -18.96 -32.23 -24.99
N LEU A 75 -18.39 -31.18 -24.46
CA LEU A 75 -16.98 -31.09 -24.07
C LEU A 75 -16.91 -31.09 -22.56
N GLN A 76 -16.18 -32.05 -21.99
CA GLN A 76 -15.80 -32.04 -20.57
C GLN A 76 -14.28 -31.93 -20.44
N LEU A 77 -13.84 -30.96 -19.62
CA LEU A 77 -12.42 -30.72 -19.35
C LEU A 77 -12.22 -30.79 -17.84
N THR A 78 -11.24 -31.54 -17.39
CA THR A 78 -10.96 -31.73 -15.95
C THR A 78 -9.51 -31.43 -15.64
N THR A 79 -9.28 -30.59 -14.65
CA THR A 79 -8.00 -30.32 -14.00
C THR A 79 -8.01 -30.86 -12.58
N LYS A 80 -6.94 -30.71 -11.85
CA LYS A 80 -6.90 -31.00 -10.41
C LYS A 80 -7.91 -30.13 -9.61
N TYR A 81 -8.19 -28.91 -10.06
CA TYR A 81 -8.91 -27.88 -9.29
C TYR A 81 -10.35 -27.65 -9.77
N PHE A 82 -10.67 -27.99 -11.03
CA PHE A 82 -12.01 -27.79 -11.55
C PHE A 82 -12.39 -28.80 -12.64
N THR A 83 -13.69 -28.89 -12.88
CA THR A 83 -14.27 -29.60 -14.03
C THR A 83 -15.15 -28.64 -14.80
N LEU A 84 -14.89 -28.46 -16.09
CA LEU A 84 -15.69 -27.68 -17.02
C LEU A 84 -16.56 -28.57 -17.88
N SER A 85 -17.80 -28.19 -18.09
CA SER A 85 -18.74 -28.84 -19.03
C SER A 85 -19.33 -27.79 -19.98
N TYR A 86 -19.29 -28.03 -21.28
CA TYR A 86 -19.79 -27.13 -22.32
C TYR A 86 -20.51 -27.91 -23.44
N VAL A 87 -21.68 -27.37 -23.85
CA VAL A 87 -22.40 -27.85 -25.05
C VAL A 87 -21.79 -27.12 -26.26
N LYS A 88 -21.14 -27.91 -27.12
CA LYS A 88 -20.30 -27.40 -28.21
C LYS A 88 -21.07 -26.58 -29.26
N GLY A 89 -20.39 -25.56 -29.80
CA GLY A 89 -20.88 -24.74 -30.90
C GLY A 89 -22.02 -23.79 -30.56
N GLN A 90 -22.43 -23.70 -29.31
CA GLN A 90 -23.49 -22.81 -28.87
C GLN A 90 -22.91 -21.55 -28.21
N PRO A 91 -23.56 -20.37 -28.35
CA PRO A 91 -23.21 -19.20 -27.54
C PRO A 91 -23.23 -19.54 -26.06
N PHE A 92 -22.30 -18.94 -25.28
CA PHE A 92 -22.26 -19.22 -23.85
C PHE A 92 -23.54 -18.75 -23.18
N THR A 93 -24.21 -19.66 -22.47
CA THR A 93 -25.41 -19.38 -21.71
C THR A 93 -25.35 -20.04 -20.34
N GLY A 94 -25.98 -19.42 -19.37
CA GLY A 94 -26.18 -19.91 -18.03
C GLY A 94 -27.05 -18.90 -17.31
N THR A 95 -27.86 -19.37 -16.37
CA THR A 95 -28.70 -18.47 -15.58
C THR A 95 -28.67 -18.88 -14.12
N LYS A 96 -29.15 -18.00 -13.23
CA LYS A 96 -29.32 -18.33 -11.81
C LYS A 96 -30.34 -19.48 -11.61
N VAL A 97 -31.29 -19.61 -12.52
CA VAL A 97 -32.35 -20.65 -12.45
C VAL A 97 -31.87 -21.97 -13.04
N ASP A 98 -31.11 -21.90 -14.15
CA ASP A 98 -30.52 -23.07 -14.80
C ASP A 98 -29.04 -22.83 -15.11
N PRO A 99 -28.17 -22.96 -14.11
CA PRO A 99 -26.75 -22.68 -14.27
C PRO A 99 -26.00 -23.68 -15.14
N SER A 100 -26.57 -24.82 -15.39
CA SER A 100 -25.94 -25.91 -16.17
C SER A 100 -26.27 -25.87 -17.66
N LYS A 101 -26.99 -24.87 -18.16
CA LYS A 101 -27.63 -24.91 -19.47
C LYS A 101 -26.67 -25.18 -20.63
N ASN A 102 -25.52 -24.48 -20.76
CA ASN A 102 -24.56 -24.91 -21.75
C ASN A 102 -23.09 -24.74 -21.33
N LEU A 103 -22.80 -23.95 -20.30
CA LEU A 103 -21.42 -23.74 -19.82
C LEU A 103 -21.42 -23.65 -18.30
N LYS A 104 -20.74 -24.59 -17.67
CA LYS A 104 -20.55 -24.65 -16.23
C LYS A 104 -19.14 -25.07 -15.88
N ILE A 105 -18.60 -24.50 -14.82
CA ILE A 105 -17.33 -24.91 -14.23
C ILE A 105 -17.55 -25.18 -12.75
N THR A 106 -17.26 -26.41 -12.34
CA THR A 106 -17.37 -26.84 -10.94
C THR A 106 -16.01 -26.86 -10.27
N LEU A 107 -15.87 -26.15 -9.15
CA LEU A 107 -14.66 -26.14 -8.31
C LEU A 107 -14.52 -27.48 -7.56
N ASN A 108 -13.37 -28.13 -7.68
CA ASN A 108 -13.04 -29.37 -6.97
C ASN A 108 -12.57 -29.05 -5.54
N SER A 109 -13.45 -28.50 -4.70
CA SER A 109 -13.17 -28.19 -3.30
C SER A 109 -13.72 -29.28 -2.37
N LYS A 110 -13.01 -29.48 -1.25
CA LYS A 110 -13.44 -30.39 -0.18
C LYS A 110 -14.48 -29.76 0.76
N ASP A 111 -14.63 -28.46 0.73
CA ASP A 111 -15.58 -27.72 1.57
C ASP A 111 -16.99 -27.89 1.00
N SER A 112 -17.90 -28.52 1.79
CA SER A 112 -19.27 -28.82 1.38
C SER A 112 -20.21 -27.62 1.43
N ASP A 113 -19.83 -26.57 2.19
CA ASP A 113 -20.75 -25.50 2.57
C ASP A 113 -20.72 -24.28 1.64
N ARG A 114 -20.00 -24.41 0.50
CA ARG A 114 -19.81 -23.34 -0.46
C ARG A 114 -20.48 -23.59 -1.78
N GLN A 115 -20.81 -22.48 -2.48
CA GLN A 115 -21.09 -22.50 -3.91
C GLN A 115 -19.86 -23.03 -4.65
N LYS A 116 -20.01 -24.08 -5.44
CA LYS A 116 -18.91 -24.71 -6.20
C LYS A 116 -18.99 -24.45 -7.70
N ASP A 117 -20.18 -24.09 -8.18
CA ASP A 117 -20.45 -23.96 -9.60
C ASP A 117 -20.40 -22.49 -10.03
N TRP A 118 -19.46 -22.18 -10.91
CA TRP A 118 -19.51 -21.01 -11.75
C TRP A 118 -20.22 -21.32 -13.05
N TYR A 119 -21.05 -20.44 -13.54
CA TYR A 119 -21.70 -20.51 -14.84
C TYR A 119 -21.64 -19.16 -15.55
N TYR A 120 -21.78 -19.16 -16.87
CA TYR A 120 -21.78 -17.93 -17.63
C TYR A 120 -22.89 -16.97 -17.15
N GLY A 121 -22.51 -15.73 -16.81
CA GLY A 121 -23.41 -14.74 -16.21
C GLY A 121 -23.60 -14.89 -14.69
N HIS A 122 -22.78 -15.70 -14.02
CA HIS A 122 -22.80 -15.81 -12.55
C HIS A 122 -22.61 -14.44 -11.90
N PRO A 123 -23.46 -14.03 -10.94
CA PRO A 123 -23.38 -12.68 -10.32
C PRO A 123 -22.16 -12.48 -9.42
N GLU A 124 -21.52 -13.55 -8.96
CA GLU A 124 -20.37 -13.54 -8.06
C GLU A 124 -20.58 -12.60 -6.84
N ALA A 125 -21.74 -12.76 -6.19
CA ALA A 125 -22.20 -11.88 -5.11
C ALA A 125 -21.27 -11.86 -3.89
N ARG A 126 -20.41 -12.87 -3.72
CA ARG A 126 -19.42 -12.95 -2.64
C ARG A 126 -18.01 -12.59 -3.09
N ASN A 127 -17.87 -11.89 -4.23
CA ASN A 127 -16.61 -11.30 -4.64
C ASN A 127 -16.20 -10.19 -3.65
N LEU A 128 -14.93 -10.17 -3.24
CA LEU A 128 -14.41 -9.24 -2.22
C LEU A 128 -14.20 -7.82 -2.78
N GLY A 129 -14.50 -7.62 -4.07
CA GLY A 129 -14.30 -6.35 -4.74
C GLY A 129 -12.83 -6.10 -5.11
N GLY A 130 -12.60 -5.06 -5.83
CA GLY A 130 -11.31 -4.60 -6.34
C GLY A 130 -11.44 -3.20 -6.90
N ASN A 131 -12.50 -2.51 -6.49
CA ASN A 131 -12.72 -1.16 -6.93
C ASN A 131 -11.75 -0.21 -6.24
N ILE A 132 -10.84 0.32 -7.02
CA ILE A 132 -9.95 1.43 -6.63
C ILE A 132 -10.45 2.77 -7.17
N ALA A 133 -11.70 2.81 -7.68
CA ALA A 133 -12.32 4.07 -8.09
C ALA A 133 -12.21 5.07 -6.95
N GLY A 134 -11.84 6.29 -7.31
CA GLY A 134 -11.59 7.35 -6.36
C GLY A 134 -12.84 7.72 -5.57
N ILE A 135 -12.59 8.38 -4.48
CA ILE A 135 -13.61 8.94 -3.57
C ILE A 135 -14.55 9.90 -4.32
N ASP A 136 -14.04 10.55 -5.38
CA ASP A 136 -14.81 11.50 -6.21
C ASP A 136 -15.86 10.82 -7.10
N PHE A 137 -15.83 9.50 -7.26
CA PHE A 137 -16.85 8.80 -8.01
C PHE A 137 -18.04 8.49 -7.10
N PRO A 138 -19.27 8.67 -7.59
CA PRO A 138 -20.47 8.38 -6.79
C PRO A 138 -20.40 6.96 -6.20
N VAL A 139 -20.82 6.81 -4.96
CA VAL A 139 -20.86 5.52 -4.22
C VAL A 139 -21.61 4.42 -4.99
N ASN A 140 -22.43 4.78 -5.98
CA ASN A 140 -23.20 3.89 -6.84
C ASN A 140 -22.44 3.38 -8.08
N VAL A 141 -21.18 3.76 -8.28
CA VAL A 141 -20.35 3.07 -9.27
C VAL A 141 -20.18 1.65 -8.79
N VAL A 142 -20.76 0.73 -9.53
CA VAL A 142 -20.71 -0.72 -9.30
C VAL A 142 -19.28 -1.07 -8.89
N THR A 143 -19.12 -1.62 -7.69
CA THR A 143 -17.86 -2.14 -7.22
C THR A 143 -17.35 -3.11 -8.26
N ASN A 144 -16.27 -2.74 -8.97
CA ASN A 144 -15.66 -3.63 -9.95
C ASN A 144 -15.26 -4.92 -9.23
N LYS A 145 -15.45 -6.04 -9.91
CA LYS A 145 -15.02 -7.32 -9.38
C LYS A 145 -13.52 -7.32 -9.16
N GLY A 146 -13.09 -7.82 -8.02
CA GLY A 146 -11.71 -8.19 -7.76
C GLY A 146 -11.45 -9.63 -8.20
N ILE A 147 -10.23 -10.08 -8.00
CA ILE A 147 -9.83 -11.46 -8.30
C ILE A 147 -10.06 -12.43 -7.14
N TYR A 148 -10.59 -11.95 -6.01
CA TYR A 148 -10.88 -12.74 -4.82
C TYR A 148 -12.37 -12.86 -4.58
N SER A 149 -12.79 -14.08 -4.20
CA SER A 149 -14.16 -14.38 -3.81
C SER A 149 -14.19 -15.35 -2.65
N LEU A 150 -15.16 -15.17 -1.75
CA LEU A 150 -15.43 -16.14 -0.68
C LEU A 150 -15.95 -17.47 -1.21
N ASP A 151 -16.44 -17.51 -2.45
CA ASP A 151 -16.85 -18.73 -3.13
C ASP A 151 -15.67 -19.50 -3.75
N GLY A 152 -14.48 -18.90 -3.79
CA GLY A 152 -13.26 -19.53 -4.29
C GLY A 152 -13.09 -19.48 -5.79
N PHE A 153 -13.93 -18.74 -6.50
CA PHE A 153 -13.82 -18.49 -7.94
C PHE A 153 -14.18 -17.05 -8.31
N THR A 154 -13.65 -16.57 -9.43
CA THR A 154 -14.02 -15.30 -10.05
C THR A 154 -13.84 -15.35 -11.55
N SER A 155 -14.48 -14.42 -12.26
CA SER A 155 -14.29 -14.25 -13.69
C SER A 155 -13.91 -12.82 -14.05
N ILE A 156 -13.07 -12.67 -15.06
CA ILE A 156 -12.66 -11.38 -15.62
C ILE A 156 -13.03 -11.38 -17.10
N ASP A 157 -13.72 -10.33 -17.54
CA ASP A 157 -14.14 -10.13 -18.94
C ASP A 157 -13.12 -9.24 -19.67
N ASP A 158 -12.52 -9.80 -20.72
CA ASP A 158 -11.53 -9.15 -21.58
C ASP A 158 -12.09 -8.79 -22.96
N SER A 159 -13.39 -9.02 -23.19
CA SER A 159 -14.05 -8.90 -24.50
C SER A 159 -13.94 -7.51 -25.11
N LEU A 160 -13.91 -6.45 -24.27
CA LEU A 160 -13.88 -5.05 -24.69
C LEU A 160 -12.51 -4.37 -24.48
N SER A 161 -11.51 -5.09 -24.02
CA SER A 161 -10.17 -4.54 -23.81
C SER A 161 -9.50 -4.24 -25.14
N LYS A 162 -8.84 -3.09 -25.24
CA LYS A 162 -8.05 -2.72 -26.42
C LYS A 162 -6.94 -3.73 -26.67
N ILE A 163 -6.71 -4.05 -27.94
CA ILE A 163 -5.60 -4.91 -28.36
C ILE A 163 -4.31 -4.07 -28.39
N ILE A 164 -3.20 -4.62 -27.94
CA ILE A 164 -1.89 -3.98 -28.03
C ILE A 164 -1.14 -4.54 -29.21
N ASN A 165 -0.78 -3.67 -30.13
CA ASN A 165 0.05 -4.01 -31.28
C ASN A 165 1.54 -4.05 -30.87
N GLU A 166 2.39 -4.65 -31.69
CA GLU A 166 3.84 -4.77 -31.46
C GLU A 166 4.53 -3.41 -31.33
N ASP A 167 4.05 -2.42 -32.09
CA ASP A 167 4.52 -1.03 -32.02
C ASP A 167 3.99 -0.24 -30.80
N GLY A 168 3.25 -0.90 -29.90
CA GLY A 168 2.65 -0.29 -28.71
C GLY A 168 1.37 0.47 -28.95
N THR A 169 0.87 0.57 -30.17
CA THR A 169 -0.42 1.22 -30.46
C THR A 169 -1.60 0.37 -29.99
N LEU A 170 -2.70 1.03 -29.62
CA LEU A 170 -3.93 0.35 -29.19
C LEU A 170 -4.85 0.13 -30.40
N GLY A 171 -5.26 -1.12 -30.61
CA GLY A 171 -6.24 -1.55 -31.60
C GLY A 171 -7.61 -1.85 -30.99
N GLU A 172 -8.63 -1.93 -31.86
CA GLU A 172 -9.98 -2.24 -31.42
C GLU A 172 -10.14 -3.73 -31.09
N PRO A 173 -10.96 -4.09 -30.08
CA PRO A 173 -11.35 -5.49 -29.84
C PRO A 173 -12.17 -6.04 -31.01
N ILE A 174 -12.20 -7.38 -31.17
CA ILE A 174 -13.04 -8.01 -32.18
C ILE A 174 -14.50 -7.92 -31.74
N GLN A 175 -15.29 -7.19 -32.53
CA GLN A 175 -16.69 -6.93 -32.20
C GLN A 175 -17.54 -8.23 -32.17
N GLY A 176 -18.38 -8.36 -31.13
CA GLY A 176 -19.28 -9.49 -30.95
C GLY A 176 -18.63 -10.74 -30.34
N ASN A 177 -17.31 -10.70 -30.09
CA ASN A 177 -16.64 -11.80 -29.41
C ASN A 177 -16.87 -11.73 -27.89
N VAL A 178 -16.90 -12.91 -27.25
CA VAL A 178 -16.80 -13.11 -25.81
C VAL A 178 -15.41 -13.63 -25.51
N ASP A 179 -14.72 -13.05 -24.53
CA ASP A 179 -13.39 -13.45 -24.06
C ASP A 179 -13.32 -13.29 -22.53
N ILE A 180 -13.41 -14.40 -21.82
CA ILE A 180 -13.53 -14.42 -20.36
C ILE A 180 -12.48 -15.35 -19.78
N TYR A 181 -11.85 -14.92 -18.69
CA TYR A 181 -10.97 -15.75 -17.87
C TYR A 181 -11.68 -16.11 -16.57
N VAL A 182 -11.76 -17.42 -16.27
CA VAL A 182 -12.33 -17.91 -15.01
C VAL A 182 -11.21 -18.48 -14.15
N PHE A 183 -11.14 -17.99 -12.92
CA PHE A 183 -10.14 -18.32 -11.90
C PHE A 183 -10.78 -19.23 -10.85
N MET A 184 -10.24 -20.43 -10.68
CA MET A 184 -10.76 -21.47 -9.77
C MET A 184 -9.73 -21.78 -8.70
N TYR A 185 -9.62 -20.92 -7.71
CA TYR A 185 -8.52 -20.92 -6.72
C TYR A 185 -8.91 -21.39 -5.33
N ASP A 186 -10.20 -21.65 -5.11
CA ASP A 186 -10.69 -21.93 -3.76
C ASP A 186 -10.35 -20.77 -2.82
N ARG A 187 -9.52 -20.97 -1.81
CA ARG A 187 -9.06 -19.92 -0.88
C ARG A 187 -7.56 -19.67 -0.94
N ASP A 188 -6.91 -20.05 -2.02
CA ASP A 188 -5.50 -19.82 -2.23
C ASP A 188 -5.25 -18.41 -2.79
N PHE A 189 -5.46 -17.41 -1.93
CA PHE A 189 -5.36 -15.99 -2.30
C PHE A 189 -3.97 -15.56 -2.77
N LYS A 190 -2.90 -16.20 -2.27
CA LYS A 190 -1.53 -15.90 -2.71
C LYS A 190 -1.32 -16.36 -4.15
N GLN A 191 -1.73 -17.56 -4.47
CA GLN A 191 -1.49 -18.13 -5.79
C GLN A 191 -2.31 -17.44 -6.87
N VAL A 192 -3.55 -17.03 -6.59
CA VAL A 192 -4.39 -16.35 -7.59
C VAL A 192 -3.76 -15.01 -7.99
N LEU A 193 -3.24 -14.23 -7.04
CA LEU A 193 -2.62 -12.95 -7.34
C LEU A 193 -1.31 -13.11 -8.12
N LEU A 194 -0.50 -14.09 -7.75
CA LEU A 194 0.74 -14.39 -8.46
C LEU A 194 0.49 -14.78 -9.93
N ASP A 195 -0.50 -15.64 -10.19
CA ASP A 195 -0.84 -16.05 -11.54
C ASP A 195 -1.54 -14.93 -12.33
N TYR A 196 -2.35 -14.11 -11.66
CA TYR A 196 -2.87 -12.87 -12.24
C TYR A 196 -1.75 -11.95 -12.72
N PHE A 197 -0.71 -11.75 -11.92
CA PHE A 197 0.45 -10.94 -12.32
C PHE A 197 1.24 -11.56 -13.48
N LYS A 198 1.39 -12.87 -13.52
CA LYS A 198 2.02 -13.55 -14.67
C LYS A 198 1.27 -13.29 -15.98
N MET A 199 -0.07 -13.25 -15.91
CA MET A 199 -0.91 -13.01 -17.08
C MET A 199 -0.96 -11.54 -17.46
N THR A 200 -1.17 -10.66 -16.49
CA THR A 200 -1.48 -9.24 -16.72
C THR A 200 -0.24 -8.35 -16.73
N GLY A 201 0.87 -8.83 -16.23
CA GLY A 201 2.15 -8.13 -16.10
C GLY A 201 2.55 -7.97 -14.63
N ILE A 202 3.80 -8.25 -14.34
CA ILE A 202 4.37 -8.10 -13.00
C ILE A 202 4.57 -6.60 -12.72
N PRO A 203 4.19 -6.09 -11.54
CA PRO A 203 4.46 -4.70 -11.17
C PRO A 203 5.96 -4.42 -11.11
N SER A 204 6.37 -3.20 -11.40
CA SER A 204 7.74 -2.76 -11.19
C SER A 204 7.99 -2.41 -9.72
N LEU A 205 9.24 -2.59 -9.28
CA LEU A 205 9.63 -2.13 -7.95
C LEU A 205 9.57 -0.60 -7.92
N ILE A 206 8.85 -0.07 -6.94
CA ILE A 206 8.70 1.38 -6.77
C ILE A 206 10.04 2.05 -6.39
N PRO A 207 10.34 3.28 -6.82
CA PRO A 207 11.49 4.01 -6.31
C PRO A 207 11.42 4.16 -4.79
N ARG A 208 12.55 3.95 -4.09
CA ARG A 208 12.57 3.98 -2.62
C ARG A 208 12.13 5.32 -2.03
N TYR A 209 12.40 6.44 -2.72
CA TYR A 209 11.98 7.76 -2.28
C TYR A 209 10.45 7.92 -2.20
N ALA A 210 9.69 7.12 -2.95
CA ALA A 210 8.23 7.14 -2.89
C ALA A 210 7.67 6.57 -1.57
N LEU A 211 8.48 5.89 -0.76
CA LEU A 211 8.04 5.26 0.49
C LEU A 211 8.18 6.18 1.71
N GLY A 212 8.85 7.32 1.58
CA GLY A 212 8.94 8.34 2.62
C GLY A 212 7.69 9.24 2.68
N ASN A 213 7.81 10.34 3.40
CA ASN A 213 6.75 11.32 3.54
C ASN A 213 6.67 12.21 2.31
N TRP A 214 5.47 12.40 1.76
CA TRP A 214 5.22 13.31 0.66
C TRP A 214 4.54 14.57 1.18
N TRP A 215 5.05 15.72 0.76
CA TRP A 215 4.38 16.99 0.98
C TRP A 215 3.73 17.47 -0.31
N SER A 216 2.44 17.73 -0.27
CA SER A 216 1.66 18.30 -1.35
C SER A 216 0.55 19.18 -0.80
N ARG A 217 0.25 20.27 -1.48
CA ARG A 217 -0.86 21.17 -1.16
C ARG A 217 -1.36 21.83 -2.42
N ASN A 218 -2.67 21.98 -2.55
CA ASN A 218 -3.26 22.90 -3.51
C ASN A 218 -3.09 24.33 -2.98
N ARG A 219 -1.92 24.88 -3.21
CA ARG A 219 -1.50 26.19 -2.71
C ARG A 219 -0.52 26.84 -3.67
N VAL A 220 -0.65 28.17 -3.81
CA VAL A 220 0.37 28.99 -4.47
C VAL A 220 1.62 29.01 -3.62
N TYR A 221 2.74 28.65 -4.21
CA TYR A 221 4.06 28.72 -3.59
C TYR A 221 4.96 29.69 -4.36
N THR A 222 5.46 30.69 -3.66
CA THR A 222 6.58 31.52 -4.13
C THR A 222 7.90 30.91 -3.68
N ASP A 223 9.03 31.35 -4.24
CA ASP A 223 10.38 30.98 -3.78
C ASP A 223 10.54 31.19 -2.27
N LYS A 224 9.93 32.25 -1.73
CA LYS A 224 9.94 32.52 -0.28
C LYS A 224 9.15 31.50 0.50
N ASP A 225 7.93 31.18 0.05
CA ASP A 225 7.08 30.19 0.73
C ASP A 225 7.73 28.81 0.77
N ILE A 226 8.40 28.42 -0.31
CA ILE A 226 9.16 27.17 -0.41
C ILE A 226 10.30 27.15 0.63
N ASN A 227 11.07 28.22 0.72
CA ASN A 227 12.17 28.33 1.68
C ASN A 227 11.67 28.31 3.13
N ASP A 228 10.53 28.98 3.41
CA ASP A 228 9.91 28.98 4.73
C ASP A 228 9.38 27.59 5.11
N LEU A 229 8.77 26.88 4.16
CA LEU A 229 8.31 25.51 4.33
C LEU A 229 9.47 24.57 4.70
N ILE A 230 10.54 24.57 3.90
CA ILE A 230 11.73 23.73 4.15
C ILE A 230 12.31 24.03 5.54
N ARG A 231 12.44 25.30 5.89
CA ARG A 231 12.97 25.72 7.19
C ARG A 231 12.13 25.23 8.37
N ASN A 232 10.80 25.20 8.24
CA ASN A 232 9.92 24.69 9.27
C ASN A 232 10.06 23.18 9.45
N PHE A 233 10.15 22.41 8.36
CA PHE A 233 10.43 20.98 8.42
C PHE A 233 11.79 20.69 9.09
N GLU A 234 12.84 21.42 8.71
CA GLU A 234 14.17 21.29 9.30
C GLU A 234 14.19 21.65 10.78
N LYS A 235 13.51 22.74 11.18
CA LYS A 235 13.40 23.18 12.58
C LYS A 235 12.78 22.10 13.47
N ASP A 236 11.71 21.48 13.02
CA ASP A 236 11.00 20.46 13.79
C ASP A 236 11.58 19.05 13.56
N LYS A 237 12.65 18.95 12.76
CA LYS A 237 13.31 17.67 12.38
C LYS A 237 12.32 16.66 11.79
N ILE A 238 11.41 17.14 10.96
CA ILE A 238 10.44 16.31 10.26
C ILE A 238 10.98 16.03 8.86
N PRO A 239 11.28 14.77 8.52
CA PRO A 239 11.77 14.44 7.18
C PRO A 239 10.63 14.39 6.17
N PHE A 240 10.90 14.76 4.92
CA PHE A 240 10.06 14.44 3.78
C PHE A 240 10.91 14.15 2.54
N SER A 241 10.47 13.19 1.73
CA SER A 241 11.26 12.71 0.59
C SER A 241 10.75 13.23 -0.76
N ILE A 242 9.53 13.75 -0.79
CA ILE A 242 8.91 14.27 -2.02
C ILE A 242 8.23 15.61 -1.73
N MET A 243 8.52 16.58 -2.59
CA MET A 243 7.71 17.78 -2.79
C MET A 243 6.90 17.60 -4.06
N LEU A 244 5.58 17.66 -3.95
CA LEU A 244 4.66 17.52 -5.08
C LEU A 244 3.89 18.82 -5.24
N PHE A 245 4.18 19.56 -6.32
CA PHE A 245 3.49 20.80 -6.65
C PHE A 245 2.18 20.51 -7.35
N ASP A 246 1.12 21.12 -6.85
CA ASP A 246 -0.19 21.17 -7.49
C ASP A 246 -0.22 22.24 -8.58
N HIS A 247 -1.32 22.39 -9.30
CA HIS A 247 -1.48 23.22 -10.51
C HIS A 247 -0.88 24.64 -10.50
N ASP A 248 -0.66 25.24 -9.34
CA ASP A 248 -0.13 26.62 -9.27
C ASP A 248 1.36 26.74 -9.63
N TRP A 249 2.06 25.66 -9.94
CA TRP A 249 3.44 25.72 -10.42
C TRP A 249 3.55 26.32 -11.84
N HIS A 250 2.47 26.19 -12.66
CA HIS A 250 2.39 26.70 -14.02
C HIS A 250 1.53 27.96 -14.10
N ILE A 251 1.53 28.59 -15.28
CA ILE A 251 0.74 29.80 -15.53
C ILE A 251 -0.75 29.42 -15.63
N ARG A 252 -1.58 29.99 -14.75
CA ARG A 252 -3.01 29.66 -14.66
C ARG A 252 -3.96 30.76 -15.14
N ASN A 253 -3.50 31.97 -15.27
CA ASN A 253 -4.34 33.14 -15.59
C ASN A 253 -3.77 33.89 -16.77
N ILE A 254 -4.48 33.89 -17.91
CA ILE A 254 -4.06 34.56 -19.13
C ILE A 254 -5.26 35.16 -19.85
N ASN A 255 -5.17 36.43 -20.25
CA ASN A 255 -6.11 37.09 -21.17
C ASN A 255 -7.58 36.81 -20.85
N GLN A 256 -8.01 37.01 -19.61
CA GLN A 256 -9.38 36.75 -19.11
C GLN A 256 -9.71 35.23 -18.90
N LEU A 257 -8.85 34.31 -19.31
CA LEU A 257 -8.93 32.92 -18.91
C LEU A 257 -8.34 32.76 -17.52
N THR A 258 -9.13 32.24 -16.60
CA THR A 258 -8.72 32.01 -15.19
C THR A 258 -8.82 30.54 -14.87
N ASP A 259 -8.01 30.10 -13.91
CA ASP A 259 -8.02 28.75 -13.37
C ASP A 259 -7.75 27.64 -14.42
N LEU A 260 -6.82 27.91 -15.36
CA LEU A 260 -6.34 26.88 -16.28
C LEU A 260 -5.76 25.71 -15.49
N LYS A 261 -6.25 24.52 -15.73
CA LYS A 261 -5.73 23.28 -15.13
C LYS A 261 -4.58 22.72 -15.94
N ASP A 262 -4.64 22.91 -17.26
CA ASP A 262 -3.62 22.49 -18.20
C ASP A 262 -2.50 23.52 -18.24
N GLY A 263 -1.26 23.08 -18.11
CA GLY A 263 -0.10 23.95 -18.21
C GLY A 263 1.22 23.19 -18.08
N PHE A 264 2.22 23.65 -18.84
CA PHE A 264 3.52 22.99 -18.97
C PHE A 264 4.68 23.97 -18.85
N THR A 265 4.41 25.22 -18.50
CA THR A 265 5.40 26.30 -18.34
C THR A 265 5.39 26.83 -16.91
N PHE A 266 6.54 26.81 -16.25
CA PHE A 266 6.65 27.38 -14.91
C PHE A 266 6.19 28.84 -14.88
N ASN A 267 5.48 29.19 -13.82
CA ASN A 267 5.11 30.57 -13.57
C ASN A 267 6.29 31.33 -12.96
N ASP A 268 7.00 32.10 -13.76
CA ASP A 268 8.19 32.87 -13.38
C ASP A 268 7.90 34.00 -12.38
N ASN A 269 6.66 34.44 -12.25
CA ASN A 269 6.24 35.36 -11.18
C ASN A 269 6.23 34.69 -9.79
N LEU A 270 6.18 33.37 -9.72
CA LEU A 270 6.16 32.61 -8.47
C LEU A 270 7.50 31.93 -8.19
N ILE A 271 8.08 31.31 -9.21
CA ILE A 271 9.33 30.55 -9.15
C ILE A 271 10.27 31.10 -10.22
N VAL A 272 11.20 31.97 -9.81
CA VAL A 272 12.03 32.73 -10.74
C VAL A 272 13.05 31.87 -11.46
N GLU A 273 13.65 30.92 -10.77
CA GLU A 273 14.70 30.04 -11.31
C GLU A 273 14.32 28.56 -11.01
N PRO A 274 13.41 27.94 -11.80
CA PRO A 274 12.92 26.58 -11.52
C PRO A 274 14.04 25.55 -11.37
N LYS A 275 15.05 25.59 -12.25
CA LYS A 275 16.17 24.66 -12.17
C LYS A 275 16.92 24.77 -10.84
N LYS A 276 17.17 25.99 -10.38
CA LYS A 276 17.87 26.23 -9.11
C LYS A 276 17.05 25.73 -7.92
N MET A 277 15.73 25.96 -7.94
CA MET A 277 14.82 25.44 -6.94
C MET A 277 14.88 23.90 -6.89
N LEU A 278 14.80 23.23 -8.04
CA LEU A 278 14.89 21.78 -8.15
C LEU A 278 16.23 21.24 -7.63
N ASP A 279 17.35 21.88 -8.01
CA ASP A 279 18.69 21.54 -7.54
C ASP A 279 18.80 21.67 -6.00
N GLU A 280 18.16 22.69 -5.39
CA GLU A 280 18.14 22.87 -3.94
C GLU A 280 17.32 21.79 -3.21
N PHE A 281 16.20 21.32 -3.78
CA PHE A 281 15.49 20.17 -3.26
C PHE A 281 16.33 18.90 -3.35
N HIS A 282 16.96 18.65 -4.50
CA HIS A 282 17.80 17.46 -4.71
C HIS A 282 19.01 17.43 -3.75
N LYS A 283 19.66 18.55 -3.49
CA LYS A 283 20.75 18.64 -2.49
C LYS A 283 20.29 18.21 -1.10
N ARG A 284 19.01 18.42 -0.77
CA ARG A 284 18.41 18.00 0.51
C ARG A 284 17.87 16.57 0.48
N GLY A 285 18.05 15.84 -0.61
CA GLY A 285 17.54 14.49 -0.78
C GLY A 285 16.04 14.42 -1.07
N ILE A 286 15.40 15.54 -1.45
CA ILE A 286 13.98 15.63 -1.76
C ILE A 286 13.77 15.52 -3.26
N ARG A 287 12.84 14.68 -3.70
CA ARG A 287 12.41 14.55 -5.09
C ARG A 287 11.22 15.45 -5.37
N VAL A 288 11.11 15.90 -6.61
CA VAL A 288 10.06 16.85 -7.00
C VAL A 288 9.15 16.26 -8.06
N GLY A 289 7.85 16.26 -7.76
CA GLY A 289 6.79 15.93 -8.71
C GLY A 289 5.97 17.16 -9.10
N LEU A 290 5.39 17.13 -10.30
CA LEU A 290 4.48 18.16 -10.78
C LEU A 290 3.15 17.51 -11.19
N VAL A 291 2.03 18.15 -10.81
CA VAL A 291 0.73 17.80 -11.35
C VAL A 291 0.64 18.25 -12.80
N ILE A 292 0.03 17.43 -13.64
CA ILE A 292 -0.32 17.79 -15.02
C ILE A 292 -1.74 17.35 -15.32
N ASP A 293 -2.43 18.13 -16.11
CA ASP A 293 -3.75 17.79 -16.65
C ASP A 293 -3.82 18.27 -18.11
N PRO A 294 -3.53 17.43 -19.12
CA PRO A 294 -3.59 17.82 -20.54
C PRO A 294 -5.00 17.77 -21.15
N THR A 295 -6.07 17.74 -20.35
CA THR A 295 -7.45 17.52 -20.82
C THR A 295 -7.90 18.55 -21.85
N ASP A 296 -7.60 19.83 -21.63
CA ASP A 296 -7.97 20.91 -22.54
C ASP A 296 -6.98 21.07 -23.70
N GLY A 297 -5.73 20.63 -23.50
CA GLY A 297 -4.69 20.61 -24.51
C GLY A 297 -3.58 21.64 -24.30
N PHE A 298 -2.91 22.05 -25.40
CA PHE A 298 -1.75 22.90 -25.33
C PHE A 298 -2.11 24.33 -25.74
N TYR A 299 -1.85 25.28 -24.83
CA TYR A 299 -2.22 26.68 -25.02
C TYR A 299 -1.13 27.48 -25.75
N PRO A 300 -1.47 28.53 -26.53
CA PRO A 300 -0.49 29.34 -27.27
C PRO A 300 0.57 30.06 -26.41
N HIS A 301 0.35 30.23 -25.12
CA HIS A 301 1.32 30.86 -24.21
C HIS A 301 2.40 29.91 -23.69
N GLU A 302 2.25 28.61 -23.91
CA GLU A 302 3.23 27.65 -23.47
C GLU A 302 4.59 27.86 -24.14
N MET A 303 5.66 27.74 -23.38
CA MET A 303 7.02 27.97 -23.86
C MET A 303 7.35 27.22 -25.14
N PHE A 304 6.86 26.01 -25.28
CA PHE A 304 7.13 25.12 -26.41
C PHE A 304 5.97 25.01 -27.40
N TYR A 305 4.92 25.81 -27.27
CA TYR A 305 3.75 25.77 -28.15
C TYR A 305 4.10 25.91 -29.65
N LYS A 306 5.01 26.87 -29.98
CA LYS A 306 5.45 27.10 -31.36
C LYS A 306 6.00 25.82 -31.99
N GLN A 307 6.84 25.09 -31.26
CA GLN A 307 7.42 23.84 -31.74
C GLN A 307 6.33 22.76 -31.97
N ALA A 308 5.36 22.66 -31.08
CA ALA A 308 4.23 21.73 -31.22
C ALA A 308 3.35 22.10 -32.41
N SER A 309 3.03 23.39 -32.62
CA SER A 309 2.23 23.89 -33.74
C SER A 309 2.89 23.67 -35.10
N GLU A 310 4.22 23.85 -35.18
CA GLU A 310 5.00 23.58 -36.42
C GLU A 310 4.95 22.09 -36.79
N ILE A 311 5.10 21.16 -35.79
CA ILE A 311 4.99 19.72 -36.02
C ILE A 311 3.60 19.35 -36.57
N LEU A 312 2.56 19.96 -36.03
CA LEU A 312 1.17 19.70 -36.40
C LEU A 312 0.72 20.52 -37.65
N LYS A 313 1.58 21.40 -38.15
CA LYS A 313 1.29 22.33 -39.27
C LYS A 313 0.07 23.21 -38.99
N ILE A 314 -0.07 23.70 -37.78
CA ILE A 314 -1.14 24.60 -37.35
C ILE A 314 -0.63 26.04 -37.55
N SER A 315 -1.37 26.82 -38.36
CA SER A 315 -0.97 28.19 -38.74
C SER A 315 -1.56 29.29 -37.87
N ASN A 316 -2.58 28.99 -37.08
CA ASN A 316 -3.28 29.93 -36.20
C ASN A 316 -2.93 29.69 -34.74
N LEU A 317 -2.92 30.74 -33.93
CA LEU A 317 -2.74 30.67 -32.48
C LEU A 317 -4.03 30.19 -31.81
N SER A 318 -4.30 28.90 -31.88
CA SER A 318 -5.45 28.25 -31.24
C SER A 318 -4.99 27.15 -30.28
N ILE A 319 -5.82 26.81 -29.32
CA ILE A 319 -5.55 25.68 -28.40
C ILE A 319 -5.43 24.39 -29.22
N ILE A 320 -4.32 23.71 -29.11
CA ILE A 320 -4.13 22.38 -29.69
C ILE A 320 -4.82 21.37 -28.73
N LYS A 321 -6.00 20.89 -29.18
CA LYS A 321 -6.76 19.90 -28.37
C LYS A 321 -5.97 18.61 -28.23
N PHE A 322 -5.93 18.07 -26.99
CA PHE A 322 -5.24 16.83 -26.69
C PHE A 322 -6.20 15.65 -26.69
N ASP A 323 -5.78 14.55 -27.30
CA ASP A 323 -6.44 13.26 -27.21
C ASP A 323 -5.40 12.17 -27.03
N PRO A 324 -5.38 11.44 -25.90
CA PRO A 324 -4.41 10.37 -25.66
C PRO A 324 -4.57 9.16 -26.59
N LEU A 325 -5.67 9.07 -27.32
CA LEU A 325 -5.86 8.07 -28.38
C LEU A 325 -5.11 8.42 -29.68
N ASN A 326 -4.58 9.64 -29.80
CA ASN A 326 -3.78 10.06 -30.95
C ASN A 326 -2.28 9.93 -30.65
N PRO A 327 -1.56 8.98 -31.29
CA PRO A 327 -0.13 8.75 -31.02
C PRO A 327 0.76 9.98 -31.28
N GLN A 328 0.41 10.85 -32.24
CA GLN A 328 1.19 12.06 -32.52
C GLN A 328 1.06 13.09 -31.40
N LEU A 329 -0.13 13.23 -30.80
CA LEU A 329 -0.35 14.12 -29.67
C LEU A 329 0.32 13.60 -28.40
N LEU A 330 0.36 12.28 -28.21
CA LEU A 330 1.15 11.67 -27.13
C LEU A 330 2.64 11.96 -27.26
N ASP A 331 3.19 11.80 -28.48
CA ASP A 331 4.61 12.07 -28.73
C ASP A 331 4.96 13.54 -28.50
N ILE A 332 4.07 14.46 -28.85
CA ILE A 332 4.19 15.90 -28.57
C ILE A 332 4.16 16.15 -27.05
N LEU A 333 3.18 15.56 -26.34
CA LEU A 333 3.10 15.69 -24.89
C LEU A 333 4.44 15.28 -24.24
N PHE A 334 4.97 14.12 -24.60
CA PHE A 334 6.21 13.63 -24.01
C PHE A 334 7.43 14.45 -24.41
N LYS A 335 7.72 14.52 -25.71
CA LYS A 335 8.99 15.08 -26.19
C LYS A 335 9.07 16.61 -26.11
N ILE A 336 7.94 17.29 -26.30
CA ILE A 336 7.91 18.73 -26.38
C ILE A 336 7.61 19.38 -25.02
N PHE A 337 6.75 18.76 -24.19
CA PHE A 337 6.31 19.37 -22.96
C PHE A 337 6.89 18.71 -21.70
N LEU A 338 6.92 17.38 -21.60
CA LEU A 338 7.33 16.71 -20.35
C LEU A 338 8.86 16.47 -20.25
N HIS A 339 9.51 16.00 -21.32
CA HIS A 339 10.95 15.73 -21.27
C HIS A 339 11.80 16.99 -20.97
N PRO A 340 11.46 18.19 -21.48
CA PRO A 340 12.16 19.40 -21.05
C PRO A 340 12.04 19.67 -19.55
N LEU A 341 10.90 19.44 -18.92
CA LEU A 341 10.71 19.56 -17.48
C LEU A 341 11.58 18.56 -16.71
N GLU A 342 11.62 17.30 -17.17
CA GLU A 342 12.51 16.28 -16.59
C GLU A 342 13.99 16.68 -16.74
N SER A 343 14.37 17.30 -17.87
CA SER A 343 15.77 17.69 -18.13
C SER A 343 16.29 18.77 -17.19
N ILE A 344 15.42 19.61 -16.63
CA ILE A 344 15.78 20.59 -15.62
C ILE A 344 15.72 20.06 -14.19
N GLY A 345 15.20 18.82 -13.97
CA GLY A 345 15.23 18.17 -12.68
C GLY A 345 13.90 17.71 -12.11
N VAL A 346 12.79 17.74 -12.87
CA VAL A 346 11.53 17.15 -12.40
C VAL A 346 11.67 15.63 -12.37
N ASP A 347 11.34 15.00 -11.24
CA ASP A 347 11.55 13.58 -11.03
C ASP A 347 10.41 12.72 -11.57
N PHE A 348 9.15 13.17 -11.43
CA PHE A 348 7.98 12.45 -11.89
C PHE A 348 6.77 13.38 -12.07
N PHE A 349 5.68 12.83 -12.62
CA PHE A 349 4.44 13.57 -12.80
C PHE A 349 3.27 12.93 -12.05
N TRP A 350 2.32 13.76 -11.67
CA TRP A 350 1.00 13.38 -11.23
C TRP A 350 0.00 13.69 -12.35
N ALA A 351 -0.51 12.64 -13.02
CA ALA A 351 -1.55 12.75 -14.03
C ALA A 351 -2.92 12.83 -13.35
N ASP A 352 -3.47 14.03 -13.23
CA ASP A 352 -4.75 14.27 -12.55
C ASP A 352 -5.93 14.47 -13.52
N SER A 353 -5.77 14.02 -14.77
CA SER A 353 -6.77 14.17 -15.83
C SER A 353 -7.98 13.28 -15.63
N VAL A 354 -9.16 13.83 -15.79
CA VAL A 354 -10.43 13.10 -15.70
C VAL A 354 -11.18 13.00 -17.04
N PHE A 355 -10.81 13.77 -18.09
CA PHE A 355 -11.41 13.74 -19.42
C PHE A 355 -12.95 13.65 -19.38
N ASN A 356 -13.61 14.43 -18.52
CA ASN A 356 -15.06 14.35 -18.29
C ASN A 356 -15.54 12.92 -17.92
N ASN A 357 -14.76 12.19 -17.13
CA ASN A 357 -14.98 10.80 -16.73
C ASN A 357 -14.88 9.77 -17.87
N ASP A 358 -14.17 10.09 -18.95
CA ASP A 358 -13.85 9.13 -20.01
C ASP A 358 -12.75 8.18 -19.53
N LEU A 359 -13.16 7.03 -19.03
CA LEU A 359 -12.26 6.01 -18.50
C LEU A 359 -11.27 5.47 -19.53
N LEU A 360 -11.65 5.45 -20.83
CA LEU A 360 -10.75 4.99 -21.87
C LEU A 360 -9.59 5.98 -22.06
N ARG A 361 -9.87 7.28 -22.11
CA ARG A 361 -8.83 8.32 -22.22
C ARG A 361 -7.96 8.37 -20.97
N MET A 362 -8.55 8.29 -19.79
CA MET A 362 -7.81 8.25 -18.51
C MET A 362 -6.80 7.11 -18.48
N ARG A 363 -7.26 5.88 -18.73
CA ARG A 363 -6.37 4.70 -18.67
C ARG A 363 -5.34 4.67 -19.78
N THR A 364 -5.68 5.20 -20.97
CA THR A 364 -4.75 5.33 -22.09
C THR A 364 -3.61 6.29 -21.77
N LEU A 365 -3.92 7.48 -21.24
CA LEU A 365 -2.89 8.43 -20.78
C LEU A 365 -2.00 7.81 -19.71
N GLN A 366 -2.60 7.20 -18.69
CA GLN A 366 -1.86 6.52 -17.61
C GLN A 366 -0.90 5.46 -18.16
N HIS A 367 -1.38 4.63 -19.09
CA HIS A 367 -0.57 3.60 -19.74
C HIS A 367 0.68 4.20 -20.39
N TYR A 368 0.50 5.15 -21.28
CA TYR A 368 1.62 5.73 -22.03
C TYR A 368 2.56 6.55 -21.13
N MET A 369 2.04 7.33 -20.20
CA MET A 369 2.87 8.09 -19.25
C MET A 369 3.75 7.19 -18.38
N TYR A 370 3.18 6.07 -17.91
CA TYR A 370 3.96 5.13 -17.11
C TYR A 370 5.08 4.48 -17.91
N TYR A 371 4.80 4.03 -19.13
CA TYR A 371 5.83 3.46 -20.00
C TYR A 371 6.89 4.49 -20.41
N ASP A 372 6.49 5.72 -20.70
CA ASP A 372 7.44 6.80 -20.98
C ASP A 372 8.34 7.12 -19.78
N SER A 373 7.81 7.10 -18.57
CA SER A 373 8.61 7.30 -17.35
C SER A 373 9.68 6.22 -17.13
N ASN A 374 9.52 5.06 -17.76
CA ASN A 374 10.47 3.94 -17.74
C ASN A 374 11.40 3.87 -18.96
N ARG A 375 11.41 4.87 -19.84
CA ARG A 375 12.20 4.86 -21.10
C ARG A 375 13.71 4.83 -20.88
N ASP A 376 14.17 5.42 -19.77
CA ASP A 376 15.58 5.42 -19.39
C ASP A 376 15.85 4.34 -18.33
N PRO A 377 16.68 3.31 -18.63
CA PRO A 377 17.01 2.27 -17.67
C PRO A 377 17.80 2.78 -16.45
N LYS A 378 18.40 3.98 -16.54
CA LYS A 378 19.06 4.65 -15.42
C LYS A 378 18.07 5.33 -14.47
N LYS A 379 16.78 5.33 -14.80
CA LYS A 379 15.73 5.87 -13.96
C LYS A 379 14.64 4.82 -13.79
N ARG A 380 14.19 4.63 -12.57
CA ARG A 380 13.02 3.78 -12.29
C ARG A 380 11.77 4.62 -12.50
N GLY A 381 10.87 4.15 -13.36
CA GLY A 381 9.64 4.87 -13.68
C GLY A 381 8.78 5.13 -12.44
N MET A 382 8.23 6.31 -12.40
CA MET A 382 7.32 6.77 -11.35
C MET A 382 6.21 7.59 -11.97
N LEU A 383 4.98 7.29 -11.57
CA LEU A 383 3.78 8.04 -11.93
C LEU A 383 2.83 8.01 -10.73
N LEU A 384 2.25 9.14 -10.41
CA LEU A 384 1.03 9.22 -9.61
C LEU A 384 -0.13 9.49 -10.56
N SER A 385 -1.19 8.69 -10.50
CA SER A 385 -2.34 8.85 -11.40
C SER A 385 -3.65 8.47 -10.72
N ARG A 386 -4.76 8.96 -11.27
CA ARG A 386 -6.08 8.54 -10.81
C ARG A 386 -6.32 7.07 -11.10
N SER A 387 -7.14 6.44 -10.29
CA SER A 387 -7.58 5.07 -10.49
C SER A 387 -8.63 4.99 -11.62
N GLY A 388 -8.97 3.78 -12.05
CA GLY A 388 -9.98 3.53 -13.10
C GLY A 388 -9.44 2.76 -14.29
N CYS A 389 -8.20 2.28 -14.21
CA CYS A 389 -7.55 1.50 -15.26
C CYS A 389 -7.80 0.00 -15.12
N ILE A 390 -7.52 -0.72 -16.19
CA ILE A 390 -7.48 -2.18 -16.26
C ILE A 390 -6.11 -2.66 -15.80
N ALA A 391 -6.06 -3.68 -14.94
CA ALA A 391 -4.83 -4.21 -14.35
C ALA A 391 -3.92 -3.10 -13.79
N PRO A 392 -4.40 -2.33 -12.83
CA PRO A 392 -3.82 -1.05 -12.40
C PRO A 392 -2.52 -1.21 -11.59
N HIS A 393 -2.25 -2.39 -11.06
CA HIS A 393 -1.04 -2.71 -10.31
C HIS A 393 0.27 -2.45 -11.08
N ARG A 394 0.20 -2.30 -12.41
CA ARG A 394 1.36 -2.04 -13.29
C ARG A 394 1.83 -0.59 -13.29
N TYR A 395 1.02 0.36 -12.87
CA TYR A 395 1.19 1.77 -13.20
C TYR A 395 1.62 2.68 -12.04
N GLY A 396 2.53 2.23 -11.23
CA GLY A 396 3.12 3.06 -10.18
C GLY A 396 2.16 3.30 -9.01
N VAL A 397 1.99 4.56 -8.61
CA VAL A 397 1.13 4.95 -7.49
C VAL A 397 -0.23 5.39 -7.99
N LEU A 398 -1.28 4.89 -7.36
CA LEU A 398 -2.65 5.27 -7.66
C LEU A 398 -3.19 6.22 -6.59
N TYR A 399 -3.91 7.24 -7.05
CA TYR A 399 -4.56 8.23 -6.22
C TYR A 399 -6.04 7.92 -6.05
N GLY A 400 -6.50 7.92 -4.82
CA GLY A 400 -7.87 7.53 -4.48
C GLY A 400 -8.94 8.61 -4.65
N GLY A 401 -8.58 9.83 -5.05
CA GLY A 401 -9.48 10.97 -5.08
C GLY A 401 -9.51 11.78 -3.78
N SER A 402 -10.19 12.92 -3.80
CA SER A 402 -10.27 13.84 -2.67
C SER A 402 -11.29 13.38 -1.63
N SER A 403 -10.91 13.38 -0.36
CA SER A 403 -11.77 12.95 0.75
C SER A 403 -12.21 14.13 1.61
N GLU A 404 -13.39 14.02 2.22
CA GLU A 404 -13.83 14.97 3.21
C GLU A 404 -13.03 14.84 4.52
N ILE A 405 -12.84 15.95 5.23
CA ILE A 405 -12.23 15.96 6.58
C ILE A 405 -13.29 15.51 7.57
N SER A 406 -13.49 14.20 7.72
CA SER A 406 -14.50 13.62 8.61
C SER A 406 -14.09 12.25 9.15
N TRP A 407 -14.68 11.89 10.30
CA TRP A 407 -14.50 10.55 10.89
C TRP A 407 -15.13 9.46 10.03
N GLU A 408 -16.22 9.78 9.35
CA GLU A 408 -16.91 8.86 8.42
C GLU A 408 -16.00 8.48 7.27
N GLU A 409 -15.27 9.43 6.71
CA GLU A 409 -14.33 9.17 5.63
C GLU A 409 -13.09 8.41 6.13
N LEU A 410 -12.56 8.77 7.30
CA LEU A 410 -11.46 8.03 7.91
C LEU A 410 -11.80 6.53 8.07
N LYS A 411 -13.03 6.21 8.46
CA LYS A 411 -13.51 4.82 8.62
C LYS A 411 -13.49 4.01 7.33
N GLN A 412 -13.63 4.69 6.18
CA GLN A 412 -13.65 4.03 4.87
C GLN A 412 -12.24 3.76 4.32
N LEU A 413 -11.22 4.51 4.75
CA LEU A 413 -9.89 4.42 4.17
C LEU A 413 -9.25 3.03 4.27
N PRO A 414 -9.24 2.34 5.43
CA PRO A 414 -8.68 1.00 5.49
C PRO A 414 -9.38 0.03 4.54
N PHE A 415 -10.72 0.07 4.46
CA PHE A 415 -11.46 -0.77 3.54
C PHE A 415 -11.07 -0.51 2.07
N ARG A 416 -10.78 0.74 1.68
CA ARG A 416 -10.30 1.08 0.34
C ARG A 416 -8.93 0.50 0.05
N TYR A 417 -8.00 0.53 1.03
CA TYR A 417 -6.70 -0.15 0.90
C TYR A 417 -6.86 -1.65 0.67
N LEU A 418 -7.75 -2.28 1.42
CA LEU A 418 -8.01 -3.71 1.32
C LEU A 418 -8.62 -4.08 -0.04
N ASN A 419 -9.51 -3.24 -0.56
CA ASN A 419 -10.05 -3.42 -1.92
C ASN A 419 -8.97 -3.26 -3.00
N ALA A 420 -8.08 -2.28 -2.86
CA ALA A 420 -6.95 -2.12 -3.78
C ALA A 420 -6.04 -3.36 -3.75
N ALA A 421 -5.75 -3.89 -2.57
CA ALA A 421 -4.99 -5.13 -2.40
C ALA A 421 -5.66 -6.35 -3.07
N ASN A 422 -7.00 -6.42 -3.08
CA ASN A 422 -7.76 -7.50 -3.73
C ASN A 422 -7.57 -7.60 -5.25
N ILE A 423 -7.02 -6.59 -5.91
CA ILE A 423 -6.63 -6.62 -7.33
C ILE A 423 -5.14 -6.41 -7.52
N GLY A 424 -4.37 -6.61 -6.45
CA GLY A 424 -2.92 -6.53 -6.48
C GLY A 424 -2.34 -5.12 -6.52
N VAL A 425 -3.10 -4.08 -6.20
CA VAL A 425 -2.59 -2.72 -6.07
C VAL A 425 -1.99 -2.54 -4.69
N SER A 426 -0.65 -2.50 -4.63
CA SER A 426 0.08 -2.24 -3.38
C SER A 426 0.23 -0.74 -3.11
N TRP A 427 0.41 0.08 -4.15
CA TRP A 427 0.74 1.49 -4.01
C TRP A 427 -0.49 2.37 -4.25
N TRP A 428 -1.33 2.44 -3.23
CA TRP A 428 -2.51 3.29 -3.23
C TRP A 428 -2.31 4.46 -2.27
N SER A 429 -2.67 5.68 -2.69
CA SER A 429 -2.48 6.93 -1.95
C SER A 429 -3.81 7.60 -1.64
N HIS A 430 -3.93 8.19 -0.47
CA HIS A 430 -5.02 9.09 -0.09
C HIS A 430 -4.45 10.41 0.45
N ASP A 431 -5.32 11.37 0.71
CA ASP A 431 -4.96 12.64 1.30
C ASP A 431 -4.95 12.53 2.83
N VAL A 432 -3.75 12.49 3.43
CA VAL A 432 -3.60 12.41 4.89
C VAL A 432 -4.16 13.69 5.54
N GLY A 433 -5.05 13.51 6.51
CA GLY A 433 -5.79 14.59 7.15
C GLY A 433 -7.06 15.01 6.42
N GLY A 434 -7.49 14.24 5.37
CA GLY A 434 -8.58 14.62 4.50
C GLY A 434 -8.25 15.78 3.55
N ASN A 435 -9.05 16.03 2.53
CA ASN A 435 -8.78 17.06 1.51
C ASN A 435 -9.57 18.34 1.76
N HIS A 436 -10.89 18.26 1.85
CA HIS A 436 -11.81 19.41 1.83
C HIS A 436 -12.98 19.24 2.78
N GLY A 437 -13.76 20.31 2.93
CA GLY A 437 -14.97 20.29 3.75
C GLY A 437 -14.72 19.97 5.22
N GLY A 438 -15.75 19.48 5.89
CA GLY A 438 -15.69 18.97 7.25
C GLY A 438 -15.30 19.96 8.33
N ILE A 439 -14.85 19.43 9.46
CA ILE A 439 -14.36 20.22 10.61
C ILE A 439 -12.98 19.69 10.99
N GLU A 440 -12.00 20.57 11.06
CA GLU A 440 -10.67 20.22 11.58
C GLU A 440 -10.76 19.88 13.08
N ASP A 441 -10.19 18.74 13.43
CA ASP A 441 -10.19 18.16 14.76
C ASP A 441 -8.78 17.59 14.99
N ASP A 442 -8.17 17.90 16.11
CA ASP A 442 -6.80 17.47 16.44
C ASP A 442 -6.69 15.94 16.54
N ASP A 443 -7.69 15.28 17.13
CA ASP A 443 -7.78 13.84 17.23
C ASP A 443 -7.90 13.20 15.84
N LEU A 444 -8.81 13.70 15.00
CA LEU A 444 -8.97 13.24 13.63
C LEU A 444 -7.67 13.38 12.82
N TYR A 445 -6.98 14.51 12.94
CA TYR A 445 -5.71 14.74 12.24
C TYR A 445 -4.63 13.73 12.67
N ILE A 446 -4.48 13.50 13.99
CA ILE A 446 -3.53 12.52 14.52
C ILE A 446 -3.87 11.11 14.00
N ARG A 447 -5.14 10.67 14.05
CA ARG A 447 -5.53 9.32 13.60
C ARG A 447 -5.36 9.15 12.09
N HIS A 448 -5.61 10.17 11.29
CA HIS A 448 -5.27 10.17 9.86
C HIS A 448 -3.76 10.00 9.63
N LEU A 449 -2.94 10.73 10.38
CA LEU A 449 -1.49 10.64 10.26
C LEU A 449 -0.97 9.26 10.66
N GLN A 450 -1.43 8.72 11.78
CA GLN A 450 -1.06 7.38 12.26
C GLN A 450 -1.43 6.31 11.24
N LEU A 451 -2.66 6.35 10.69
CA LEU A 451 -3.05 5.48 9.58
C LEU A 451 -2.14 5.69 8.36
N GLY A 452 -1.79 6.93 8.03
CA GLY A 452 -0.89 7.28 6.93
C GLY A 452 0.50 6.65 7.08
N VAL A 453 1.07 6.60 8.28
CA VAL A 453 2.38 5.99 8.54
C VAL A 453 2.36 4.49 8.21
N PHE A 454 1.27 3.81 8.50
CA PHE A 454 1.08 2.38 8.20
C PHE A 454 0.21 2.15 6.94
N SER A 455 0.19 3.12 6.04
CA SER A 455 -0.40 3.01 4.71
C SER A 455 0.67 2.78 3.63
N PRO A 456 0.30 2.38 2.41
CA PRO A 456 1.27 2.17 1.36
C PRO A 456 2.05 3.44 1.01
N ILE A 457 1.35 4.55 0.85
CA ILE A 457 1.93 5.87 0.51
C ILE A 457 1.43 6.91 1.50
N LEU A 458 2.35 7.56 2.20
CA LEU A 458 2.04 8.66 3.10
C LEU A 458 2.17 9.99 2.34
N ARG A 459 1.04 10.57 1.94
CA ARG A 459 0.98 11.82 1.19
C ARG A 459 0.05 12.81 1.86
N PHE A 460 0.58 13.92 2.35
CA PHE A 460 -0.24 15.08 2.71
C PHE A 460 -0.76 15.74 1.45
N HIS A 461 -2.03 16.07 1.45
CA HIS A 461 -2.64 16.93 0.45
C HIS A 461 -3.88 17.58 1.03
N GLY A 462 -4.32 18.69 0.46
CA GLY A 462 -5.53 19.38 0.91
C GLY A 462 -5.94 20.47 -0.07
N ALA A 463 -7.23 20.77 -0.07
CA ALA A 463 -7.83 21.82 -0.85
C ALA A 463 -7.19 23.19 -0.57
N ARG A 464 -7.44 24.13 -1.49
CA ARG A 464 -6.97 25.50 -1.39
C ARG A 464 -7.63 26.20 -0.20
N GLY A 465 -6.85 26.81 0.64
CA GLY A 465 -7.31 27.62 1.76
C GLY A 465 -6.38 27.55 2.96
N ILE A 466 -6.30 28.67 3.68
CA ILE A 466 -5.45 28.80 4.87
C ILE A 466 -5.98 28.05 6.08
N TYR A 467 -7.25 27.66 6.05
CA TYR A 467 -7.91 26.96 7.15
C TYR A 467 -7.81 25.43 7.07
N TYR A 468 -7.34 24.88 5.95
CA TYR A 468 -7.04 23.45 5.83
C TYR A 468 -5.63 23.17 6.35
N LYS A 469 -5.48 22.99 7.68
CA LYS A 469 -4.21 22.76 8.34
C LYS A 469 -3.67 21.36 8.03
N LYS A 470 -2.53 21.31 7.37
CA LYS A 470 -1.79 20.05 7.14
C LYS A 470 -0.41 20.11 7.77
N GLU A 471 0.14 21.31 7.91
CA GLU A 471 1.45 21.59 8.50
C GLU A 471 1.42 21.25 10.00
N PRO A 472 2.30 20.34 10.50
CA PRO A 472 2.31 19.95 11.90
C PRO A 472 2.46 21.14 12.88
N TRP A 473 3.27 22.14 12.50
CA TRP A 473 3.52 23.34 13.32
C TRP A 473 2.35 24.35 13.38
N LEU A 474 1.28 24.15 12.64
CA LEU A 474 0.05 24.95 12.75
C LEU A 474 -0.90 24.42 13.85
N TRP A 475 -0.60 23.28 14.41
CA TRP A 475 -1.31 22.70 15.54
C TRP A 475 -0.64 23.08 16.88
N ASP A 476 -1.24 22.64 17.98
CA ASP A 476 -0.59 22.84 19.29
C ASP A 476 0.71 22.01 19.43
N ALA A 477 1.48 22.30 20.47
CA ALA A 477 2.78 21.65 20.69
C ALA A 477 2.67 20.13 20.85
N ARG A 478 1.58 19.63 21.42
CA ARG A 478 1.32 18.20 21.59
C ARG A 478 1.11 17.53 20.24
N VAL A 479 0.23 18.06 19.42
CA VAL A 479 -0.06 17.52 18.08
C VAL A 479 1.17 17.58 17.19
N ASN A 480 1.92 18.70 17.25
CA ASN A 480 3.17 18.84 16.51
C ASN A 480 4.21 17.78 16.91
N ALA A 481 4.40 17.54 18.22
CA ALA A 481 5.33 16.52 18.72
C ALA A 481 4.93 15.11 18.26
N ILE A 482 3.66 14.72 18.43
CA ILE A 482 3.13 13.43 17.98
C ILE A 482 3.34 13.29 16.46
N SER A 483 3.03 14.33 15.70
CA SER A 483 3.18 14.32 14.24
C SER A 483 4.64 14.12 13.82
N ALA A 484 5.56 14.83 14.47
CA ALA A 484 6.99 14.71 14.20
C ALA A 484 7.50 13.27 14.48
N ASP A 485 7.08 12.66 15.60
CA ASP A 485 7.48 11.29 15.95
C ASP A 485 6.98 10.26 14.94
N TYR A 486 5.72 10.35 14.52
CA TYR A 486 5.15 9.43 13.52
C TYR A 486 5.76 9.63 12.13
N LEU A 487 6.02 10.87 11.70
CA LEU A 487 6.67 11.14 10.41
C LEU A 487 8.13 10.65 10.39
N ARG A 488 8.84 10.76 11.51
CA ARG A 488 10.16 10.14 11.68
C ARG A 488 10.08 8.62 11.66
N LEU A 489 9.09 8.03 12.33
CA LEU A 489 8.87 6.58 12.33
C LEU A 489 8.67 6.05 10.91
N ARG A 490 7.91 6.76 10.05
CA ARG A 490 7.74 6.37 8.65
C ARG A 490 9.07 6.25 7.91
N HIS A 491 9.95 7.23 8.06
CA HIS A 491 11.28 7.18 7.44
C HIS A 491 12.17 6.09 8.04
N ARG A 492 12.07 5.84 9.34
CA ARG A 492 12.79 4.73 9.98
C ARG A 492 12.35 3.37 9.44
N LEU A 493 11.07 3.19 9.13
CA LEU A 493 10.51 1.94 8.60
C LEU A 493 10.89 1.66 7.13
N ILE A 494 11.53 2.58 6.41
CA ILE A 494 11.81 2.41 4.97
C ILE A 494 12.62 1.14 4.64
N PRO A 495 13.65 0.72 5.36
CA PRO A 495 14.34 -0.54 5.08
C PRO A 495 13.39 -1.75 5.12
N TYR A 496 12.49 -1.78 6.07
CA TYR A 496 11.43 -2.79 6.16
C TYR A 496 10.45 -2.69 5.00
N ILE A 497 9.84 -1.52 4.77
CA ILE A 497 8.83 -1.29 3.74
C ILE A 497 9.40 -1.57 2.34
N TYR A 498 10.66 -1.17 2.08
CA TYR A 498 11.30 -1.40 0.79
C TYR A 498 11.61 -2.87 0.52
N THR A 499 11.97 -3.63 1.55
CA THR A 499 12.09 -5.08 1.48
C THR A 499 10.75 -5.73 1.13
N GLU A 500 9.66 -5.30 1.77
CA GLU A 500 8.30 -5.79 1.46
C GLU A 500 7.85 -5.35 0.06
N ALA A 501 8.29 -4.18 -0.43
CA ALA A 501 8.07 -3.76 -1.81
C ALA A 501 8.75 -4.69 -2.83
N TYR A 502 9.95 -5.15 -2.53
CA TYR A 502 10.62 -6.15 -3.34
C TYR A 502 9.91 -7.52 -3.28
N ASN A 503 9.46 -7.92 -2.09
CA ASN A 503 8.67 -9.14 -1.92
C ASN A 503 7.37 -9.10 -2.73
N TYR A 504 6.68 -7.96 -2.76
CA TYR A 504 5.49 -7.76 -3.58
C TYR A 504 5.75 -8.04 -5.07
N VAL A 505 6.83 -7.51 -5.63
CA VAL A 505 7.18 -7.76 -7.04
C VAL A 505 7.44 -9.25 -7.32
N ARG A 506 8.01 -9.98 -6.35
CA ARG A 506 8.37 -11.40 -6.50
C ARG A 506 7.24 -12.37 -6.23
N THR A 507 6.44 -12.09 -5.23
CA THR A 507 5.46 -13.05 -4.68
C THR A 507 4.02 -12.66 -4.94
N GLY A 508 3.78 -11.43 -5.39
CA GLY A 508 2.45 -10.86 -5.51
C GLY A 508 1.83 -10.41 -4.18
N THR A 509 2.54 -10.58 -3.06
CA THR A 509 2.00 -10.21 -1.74
C THR A 509 2.10 -8.70 -1.56
N THR A 510 0.97 -8.00 -1.56
CA THR A 510 0.88 -6.56 -1.36
C THR A 510 1.39 -6.14 0.03
N LEU A 511 1.89 -4.90 0.17
CA LEU A 511 2.35 -4.37 1.46
C LEU A 511 1.24 -4.43 2.52
N ILE A 512 0.02 -4.03 2.15
CA ILE A 512 -1.17 -4.22 2.96
C ILE A 512 -1.86 -5.51 2.53
N GLN A 513 -2.00 -6.44 3.46
CA GLN A 513 -2.73 -7.69 3.24
C GLN A 513 -3.97 -7.73 4.11
N PRO A 514 -5.15 -7.92 3.51
CA PRO A 514 -6.38 -8.03 4.27
C PRO A 514 -6.32 -9.11 5.35
N PHE A 515 -6.70 -8.75 6.55
CA PHE A 515 -6.75 -9.70 7.66
C PHE A 515 -7.75 -10.84 7.40
N TYR A 516 -8.84 -10.56 6.69
CA TYR A 516 -9.86 -11.54 6.34
C TYR A 516 -9.37 -12.62 5.35
N TYR A 517 -8.20 -12.52 4.76
CA TYR A 517 -7.64 -13.62 3.96
C TYR A 517 -7.37 -14.86 4.82
N ASN A 518 -6.96 -14.67 6.07
CA ASN A 518 -6.69 -15.74 7.01
C ASN A 518 -7.87 -15.98 7.97
N TYR A 519 -8.61 -14.91 8.30
CA TYR A 519 -9.71 -14.91 9.27
C TYR A 519 -10.99 -14.41 8.61
N MET A 520 -11.58 -15.22 7.70
CA MET A 520 -12.66 -14.80 6.79
C MET A 520 -13.93 -14.32 7.50
N TRP A 521 -14.19 -14.79 8.72
CA TRP A 521 -15.30 -14.30 9.54
C TRP A 521 -15.21 -12.78 9.82
N THR A 522 -14.02 -12.21 9.78
CA THR A 522 -13.83 -10.76 10.01
C THR A 522 -14.30 -9.90 8.84
N TYR A 523 -14.51 -10.49 7.65
CA TYR A 523 -15.03 -9.74 6.50
C TYR A 523 -16.43 -9.17 6.76
N ASP A 524 -17.29 -9.94 7.42
CA ASP A 524 -18.65 -9.54 7.75
C ASP A 524 -18.75 -8.77 9.08
N ASP A 525 -17.69 -8.78 9.90
CA ASP A 525 -17.64 -8.09 11.19
C ASP A 525 -16.93 -6.74 11.07
N THR A 526 -17.70 -5.65 11.08
CA THR A 526 -17.19 -4.28 10.91
C THR A 526 -16.20 -3.84 11.97
N LEU A 527 -16.19 -4.48 13.15
CA LEU A 527 -15.24 -4.17 14.22
C LEU A 527 -13.81 -4.64 13.88
N TYR A 528 -13.68 -5.72 13.10
CA TYR A 528 -12.39 -6.38 12.84
C TYR A 528 -12.00 -6.37 11.37
N ARG A 529 -12.92 -6.09 10.44
CA ARG A 529 -12.71 -6.10 8.99
C ARG A 529 -11.56 -5.21 8.53
N ASN A 530 -11.37 -4.10 9.21
CA ASN A 530 -10.38 -3.07 8.85
C ASN A 530 -8.97 -3.35 9.38
N GLN A 531 -8.76 -4.44 10.12
CA GLN A 531 -7.42 -4.90 10.50
C GLN A 531 -6.68 -5.42 9.26
N TYR A 532 -5.35 -5.23 9.25
CA TYR A 532 -4.54 -5.69 8.14
C TYR A 532 -3.11 -5.99 8.57
N TYR A 533 -2.45 -6.88 7.82
CA TYR A 533 -1.02 -7.05 7.94
C TYR A 533 -0.30 -5.99 7.13
N PHE A 534 0.71 -5.37 7.71
CA PHE A 534 1.59 -4.40 7.08
C PHE A 534 2.96 -5.07 6.85
N GLY A 535 3.17 -5.56 5.63
CA GLY A 535 4.26 -6.46 5.31
C GLY A 535 4.12 -7.81 6.01
N SER A 536 5.26 -8.47 6.26
CA SER A 536 5.31 -9.84 6.78
C SER A 536 5.39 -9.94 8.31
N GLN A 537 5.69 -8.82 9.00
CA GLN A 537 6.03 -8.84 10.43
C GLN A 537 5.03 -8.09 11.34
N LEU A 538 4.20 -7.23 10.79
CA LEU A 538 3.34 -6.33 11.57
C LEU A 538 1.86 -6.56 11.30
N LEU A 539 1.04 -6.45 12.34
CA LEU A 539 -0.42 -6.38 12.29
C LEU A 539 -0.87 -4.99 12.74
N VAL A 540 -1.69 -4.33 11.95
CA VAL A 540 -2.25 -3.00 12.23
C VAL A 540 -3.73 -3.12 12.54
N CYS A 541 -4.16 -2.54 13.65
CA CYS A 541 -5.55 -2.48 14.07
C CYS A 541 -5.98 -1.00 14.14
N PRO A 542 -6.36 -0.37 13.01
CA PRO A 542 -6.48 1.08 12.91
C PRO A 542 -7.55 1.65 13.84
N ILE A 543 -7.21 2.74 14.53
CA ILE A 543 -8.17 3.51 15.33
C ILE A 543 -8.94 4.44 14.40
N LEU A 544 -10.26 4.26 14.34
CA LEU A 544 -11.17 4.95 13.43
C LEU A 544 -12.28 5.70 14.16
N ASP A 545 -12.25 5.72 15.48
CA ASP A 545 -13.25 6.37 16.33
C ASP A 545 -12.62 7.47 17.17
N LYS A 546 -13.42 8.47 17.44
CA LYS A 546 -13.06 9.61 18.28
C LYS A 546 -12.78 9.17 19.72
N ARG A 547 -11.85 9.86 20.36
CA ARG A 547 -11.56 9.66 21.78
C ARG A 547 -12.75 10.02 22.67
N ASP A 548 -12.94 9.28 23.75
CA ASP A 548 -13.85 9.61 24.84
C ASP A 548 -13.33 10.86 25.57
N SER A 549 -14.16 11.91 25.60
CA SER A 549 -13.77 13.20 26.17
C SER A 549 -13.58 13.17 27.71
N THR A 550 -14.21 12.21 28.39
CA THR A 550 -14.12 12.10 29.87
C THR A 550 -12.81 11.50 30.29
N MET A 551 -12.35 10.43 29.63
CA MET A 551 -11.10 9.76 29.97
C MET A 551 -9.94 10.17 29.08
N ASN A 552 -10.18 10.96 28.04
CA ASN A 552 -9.19 11.38 27.05
C ASN A 552 -8.43 10.20 26.41
N ARG A 553 -9.15 9.16 26.05
CA ARG A 553 -8.66 7.93 25.40
C ARG A 553 -9.65 7.42 24.38
N THR A 554 -9.18 6.80 23.34
CA THR A 554 -10.04 6.02 22.43
C THR A 554 -10.21 4.62 22.97
N ILE A 555 -11.44 4.17 23.08
CA ILE A 555 -11.78 2.78 23.38
C ILE A 555 -11.75 2.03 22.06
N HIS A 556 -10.85 1.07 21.93
CA HIS A 556 -10.68 0.34 20.68
C HIS A 556 -10.79 -1.18 20.88
N ARG A 557 -11.50 -1.83 19.96
CA ARG A 557 -11.67 -3.28 19.91
C ARG A 557 -10.87 -3.84 18.75
N PHE A 558 -10.13 -4.91 19.02
CA PHE A 558 -9.33 -5.60 18.02
C PHE A 558 -9.21 -7.09 18.34
N TYR A 559 -8.89 -7.87 17.33
CA TYR A 559 -8.63 -9.29 17.47
C TYR A 559 -7.15 -9.57 17.21
N ILE A 560 -6.52 -10.27 18.12
CA ILE A 560 -5.14 -10.75 17.96
C ILE A 560 -5.21 -12.21 17.49
N PRO A 561 -4.60 -12.55 16.34
CA PRO A 561 -4.60 -13.91 15.81
C PRO A 561 -3.76 -14.86 16.65
N ASP A 562 -3.80 -16.15 16.33
CA ASP A 562 -3.07 -17.18 17.07
C ASP A 562 -1.59 -16.85 17.24
N GLY A 563 -1.00 -17.32 18.34
CA GLY A 563 0.40 -17.07 18.73
C GLY A 563 0.56 -15.98 19.80
N ILE A 564 1.75 -15.46 19.90
CA ILE A 564 2.10 -14.36 20.82
C ILE A 564 2.45 -13.13 20.01
N TRP A 565 1.90 -12.01 20.40
CA TRP A 565 2.09 -10.72 19.76
C TRP A 565 2.54 -9.67 20.77
N TYR A 566 3.25 -8.68 20.30
CA TYR A 566 3.77 -7.59 21.10
C TYR A 566 3.36 -6.27 20.48
N ASP A 567 2.85 -5.35 21.27
CA ASP A 567 2.71 -3.97 20.84
C ASP A 567 4.07 -3.44 20.36
N PHE A 568 4.10 -2.94 19.12
CA PHE A 568 5.34 -2.57 18.43
C PHE A 568 6.09 -1.44 19.14
N VAL A 569 5.37 -0.49 19.73
CA VAL A 569 5.96 0.66 20.42
C VAL A 569 6.27 0.34 21.87
N THR A 570 5.28 -0.16 22.62
CA THR A 570 5.40 -0.34 24.09
C THR A 570 6.03 -1.66 24.48
N GLY A 571 6.06 -2.65 23.60
CA GLY A 571 6.50 -4.00 23.89
C GLY A 571 5.52 -4.83 24.75
N LYS A 572 4.34 -4.32 25.11
CA LYS A 572 3.33 -5.09 25.85
C LYS A 572 2.95 -6.36 25.11
N LYS A 573 2.89 -7.47 25.84
CA LYS A 573 2.58 -8.80 25.32
C LYS A 573 1.09 -9.05 25.29
N PHE A 574 0.61 -9.55 24.16
CA PHE A 574 -0.78 -9.93 23.91
C PHE A 574 -0.86 -11.38 23.46
N PRO A 575 -1.30 -12.32 24.33
CA PRO A 575 -1.63 -13.66 23.89
C PRO A 575 -2.70 -13.66 22.80
N GLY A 576 -2.50 -14.50 21.77
CA GLY A 576 -3.36 -14.53 20.62
C GLY A 576 -4.63 -15.35 20.76
N ASN A 577 -5.35 -15.48 19.64
CA ASN A 577 -6.67 -16.09 19.50
C ASN A 577 -7.70 -15.45 20.44
N LYS A 578 -7.64 -14.13 20.57
CA LYS A 578 -8.46 -13.39 21.55
C LYS A 578 -8.91 -12.03 21.03
N LYS A 579 -10.13 -11.65 21.38
CA LYS A 579 -10.67 -10.30 21.20
C LYS A 579 -10.24 -9.44 22.39
N TYR A 580 -9.77 -8.24 22.12
CA TYR A 580 -9.31 -7.28 23.12
C TYR A 580 -10.10 -6.00 23.08
N VAL A 581 -10.23 -5.36 24.23
CA VAL A 581 -10.60 -3.96 24.39
C VAL A 581 -9.43 -3.26 25.06
N SER A 582 -8.96 -2.17 24.49
CA SER A 582 -7.88 -1.34 25.04
C SER A 582 -8.17 0.14 24.90
N PHE A 583 -7.40 0.94 25.64
CA PHE A 583 -7.61 2.37 25.78
C PHE A 583 -6.35 3.09 25.30
N PHE A 584 -6.46 3.83 24.20
CA PHE A 584 -5.32 4.44 23.52
C PHE A 584 -5.31 5.94 23.69
N LYS A 585 -4.18 6.50 24.12
CA LYS A 585 -3.90 7.94 24.07
C LYS A 585 -3.72 8.39 22.61
N ASP A 586 -3.60 9.70 22.41
CA ASP A 586 -3.37 10.24 21.06
C ASP A 586 -2.01 9.82 20.50
N GLU A 587 -1.00 9.70 21.35
CA GLU A 587 0.35 9.22 20.98
C GLU A 587 0.40 7.72 20.68
N ASP A 588 -0.60 6.94 21.10
CA ASP A 588 -0.62 5.48 20.96
C ASP A 588 -1.35 5.05 19.69
N TYR A 589 -0.84 4.02 19.02
CA TYR A 589 -1.51 3.41 17.88
C TYR A 589 -1.25 1.89 17.87
N PRO A 590 -2.32 1.06 17.76
CA PRO A 590 -2.20 -0.38 17.91
C PRO A 590 -1.59 -1.04 16.66
N VAL A 591 -0.29 -1.27 16.74
CA VAL A 591 0.50 -2.04 15.78
C VAL A 591 1.20 -3.14 16.55
N PHE A 592 1.10 -4.37 16.09
CA PHE A 592 1.61 -5.53 16.80
C PHE A 592 2.63 -6.30 15.95
N ALA A 593 3.73 -6.69 16.56
CA ALA A 593 4.72 -7.60 15.99
C ALA A 593 4.50 -9.01 16.56
N HIS A 594 4.55 -10.05 15.74
CA HIS A 594 4.47 -11.42 16.24
C HIS A 594 5.76 -11.86 16.94
N ALA A 595 5.69 -12.86 17.78
CA ALA A 595 6.88 -13.47 18.38
C ALA A 595 7.86 -13.93 17.29
N GLY A 596 9.14 -13.62 17.47
CA GLY A 596 10.18 -13.88 16.48
C GLY A 596 10.30 -12.81 15.38
N SER A 597 9.50 -11.76 15.37
CA SER A 597 9.60 -10.69 14.36
C SER A 597 11.00 -10.07 14.33
N ILE A 598 11.48 -9.79 13.10
CA ILE A 598 12.73 -9.13 12.81
C ILE A 598 12.42 -7.90 11.99
N ILE A 599 12.64 -6.71 12.54
CA ILE A 599 12.22 -5.46 11.89
C ILE A 599 13.43 -4.55 11.70
N PRO A 600 13.98 -4.45 10.46
CA PRO A 600 15.06 -3.53 10.17
C PRO A 600 14.54 -2.10 10.03
N LEU A 601 15.20 -1.17 10.69
CA LEU A 601 14.86 0.24 10.75
C LEU A 601 16.10 1.09 10.41
N SER A 602 15.91 2.22 9.75
CA SER A 602 16.95 3.23 9.67
C SER A 602 17.11 3.92 11.02
N ASN A 603 18.32 3.98 11.55
CA ASN A 603 18.58 4.70 12.80
C ASN A 603 18.70 6.23 12.59
N ARG A 604 18.55 6.68 11.36
CA ARG A 604 18.53 8.10 10.95
C ARG A 604 17.12 8.49 10.54
N SER A 605 16.39 9.15 11.44
CA SER A 605 14.98 9.48 11.23
C SER A 605 14.73 10.92 10.78
N ASP A 606 15.75 11.80 10.87
CA ASP A 606 15.65 13.23 10.59
C ASP A 606 16.17 13.66 9.23
N TYR A 607 16.54 12.69 8.36
CA TYR A 607 17.06 12.96 7.02
C TYR A 607 15.98 12.75 5.96
N ASN A 608 15.85 13.71 5.04
CA ASN A 608 14.96 13.62 3.89
C ASN A 608 15.38 12.52 2.92
N ASN A 609 16.69 12.30 2.80
CA ASN A 609 17.23 11.28 1.92
C ASN A 609 16.97 9.89 2.49
N VAL A 610 16.20 9.10 1.76
CA VAL A 610 15.86 7.70 2.04
C VAL A 610 16.87 6.72 1.42
N GLY A 611 18.14 7.12 1.30
CA GLY A 611 19.24 6.28 0.88
C GLY A 611 19.45 5.07 1.78
N LEU A 612 20.43 4.22 1.40
CA LEU A 612 20.78 3.07 2.23
C LEU A 612 21.40 3.52 3.55
N PRO A 613 20.87 3.07 4.71
CA PRO A 613 21.37 3.51 5.99
C PRO A 613 22.78 2.96 6.27
N THR A 614 23.66 3.83 6.76
CA THR A 614 24.92 3.44 7.39
C THR A 614 24.72 2.99 8.82
N ASP A 615 23.67 3.48 9.45
CA ASP A 615 23.26 3.14 10.82
C ASP A 615 21.93 2.38 10.73
N LEU A 616 21.98 1.07 10.95
CA LEU A 616 20.84 0.16 10.86
C LEU A 616 20.47 -0.34 12.25
N GLU A 617 19.24 -0.06 12.66
CA GLU A 617 18.63 -0.67 13.84
C GLU A 617 17.86 -1.92 13.42
N ILE A 618 17.98 -3.00 14.18
CA ILE A 618 17.20 -4.21 13.96
C ILE A 618 16.52 -4.59 15.28
N GLN A 619 15.21 -4.64 15.28
CA GLN A 619 14.41 -5.03 16.42
C GLN A 619 14.07 -6.53 16.35
N PHE A 620 14.28 -7.23 17.46
CA PHE A 620 13.99 -8.65 17.63
C PHE A 620 12.95 -8.84 18.73
N PHE A 621 11.87 -9.54 18.42
CA PHE A 621 10.81 -9.84 19.39
C PHE A 621 10.97 -11.27 19.92
N PRO A 622 10.91 -11.49 21.25
CA PRO A 622 11.19 -12.80 21.81
C PRO A 622 10.10 -13.83 21.53
N GLY A 623 10.39 -15.11 21.80
CA GLY A 623 9.40 -16.20 21.86
C GLY A 623 9.52 -17.23 20.74
N LEU A 624 9.97 -16.89 19.55
CA LEU A 624 10.14 -17.81 18.42
C LEU A 624 11.39 -17.48 17.61
N SER A 625 11.95 -18.52 17.00
CA SER A 625 12.99 -18.37 15.96
C SER A 625 12.37 -17.91 14.64
N ASN A 626 13.08 -17.07 13.89
CA ASN A 626 12.65 -16.56 12.61
C ASN A 626 13.85 -16.21 11.71
N SER A 627 13.57 -15.98 10.44
CA SER A 627 14.55 -15.51 9.46
C SER A 627 13.90 -14.42 8.60
N TYR A 628 14.62 -13.33 8.36
CA TYR A 628 14.20 -12.23 7.52
C TYR A 628 15.29 -11.87 6.51
N THR A 629 14.93 -11.68 5.26
CA THR A 629 15.89 -11.31 4.22
C THR A 629 15.71 -9.84 3.85
N LEU A 630 16.62 -9.00 4.31
CA LEU A 630 16.70 -7.59 3.95
C LEU A 630 17.15 -7.46 2.49
N TYR A 631 16.38 -6.69 1.70
CA TYR A 631 16.67 -6.38 0.32
C TYR A 631 17.12 -4.93 0.16
N GLU A 632 18.21 -4.73 -0.60
CA GLU A 632 18.79 -3.40 -0.81
C GLU A 632 19.31 -3.25 -2.24
N ASP A 633 19.01 -2.11 -2.86
CA ASP A 633 19.55 -1.67 -4.16
C ASP A 633 19.78 -0.16 -4.14
N ASP A 634 20.04 0.48 -5.26
CA ASP A 634 20.23 1.94 -5.33
C ASP A 634 18.93 2.74 -5.06
N GLY A 635 17.76 2.10 -5.17
CA GLY A 635 16.46 2.69 -4.92
C GLY A 635 15.91 3.59 -6.04
N VAL A 636 16.65 3.83 -7.10
CA VAL A 636 16.30 4.82 -8.14
C VAL A 636 16.40 4.33 -9.57
N THR A 637 17.22 3.30 -9.85
CA THR A 637 17.38 2.75 -11.20
C THR A 637 16.70 1.40 -11.38
N SER A 638 16.55 0.98 -12.62
CA SER A 638 16.06 -0.37 -12.97
C SER A 638 17.14 -1.45 -13.00
N LEU A 639 18.38 -1.13 -12.61
CA LEU A 639 19.52 -2.05 -12.63
C LEU A 639 19.35 -3.28 -11.71
N TYR A 640 18.43 -3.21 -10.74
CA TYR A 640 18.09 -4.37 -9.91
C TYR A 640 17.61 -5.57 -10.76
N LYS A 641 17.04 -5.34 -11.95
CA LYS A 641 16.64 -6.39 -12.90
C LYS A 641 17.85 -7.15 -13.46
N ASP A 642 19.01 -6.50 -13.48
CA ASP A 642 20.31 -7.04 -13.95
C ASP A 642 21.19 -7.52 -12.78
N GLY A 643 20.58 -7.73 -11.61
CA GLY A 643 21.26 -8.25 -10.42
C GLY A 643 22.04 -7.21 -9.60
N TYR A 644 21.82 -5.89 -9.83
CA TYR A 644 22.44 -4.83 -9.01
C TYR A 644 21.64 -4.59 -7.72
N TYR A 645 21.71 -5.54 -6.83
CA TYR A 645 21.12 -5.51 -5.49
C TYR A 645 21.96 -6.36 -4.53
N LEU A 646 21.69 -6.24 -3.23
CA LEU A 646 22.20 -7.15 -2.21
C LEU A 646 21.04 -7.66 -1.35
N LYS A 647 21.05 -8.95 -1.03
CA LYS A 647 20.19 -9.57 -0.02
C LYS A 647 21.02 -9.97 1.18
N THR A 648 20.58 -9.54 2.34
CA THR A 648 21.21 -9.88 3.62
C THR A 648 20.22 -10.68 4.45
N ASN A 649 20.57 -11.93 4.76
CA ASN A 649 19.75 -12.77 5.63
C ASN A 649 20.06 -12.47 7.10
N ILE A 650 19.01 -12.35 7.89
CA ILE A 650 19.05 -12.12 9.34
C ILE A 650 18.30 -13.27 9.98
N ASP A 651 19.03 -14.19 10.61
CA ASP A 651 18.48 -15.32 11.35
C ASP A 651 18.46 -14.97 12.84
N TYR A 652 17.33 -15.14 13.46
CA TYR A 652 17.14 -15.04 14.90
C TYR A 652 16.77 -16.41 15.46
N ASN A 653 17.74 -17.09 16.05
CA ASN A 653 17.57 -18.40 16.68
C ASN A 653 17.29 -18.17 18.16
N TYR A 654 16.05 -18.33 18.57
CA TYR A 654 15.58 -18.02 19.92
C TYR A 654 15.37 -19.28 20.76
N LEU A 655 16.02 -19.32 21.91
CA LEU A 655 15.70 -20.18 23.04
C LEU A 655 15.57 -19.31 24.28
N LYS A 656 14.74 -19.68 25.25
CA LYS A 656 14.37 -18.83 26.38
C LYS A 656 15.58 -18.26 27.18
N ASN A 657 16.70 -18.99 27.26
CA ASN A 657 17.91 -18.59 27.97
C ASN A 657 19.12 -18.40 27.05
N ASN A 658 18.93 -18.52 25.75
CA ASN A 658 20.01 -18.41 24.78
C ASN A 658 19.41 -18.00 23.43
N TYR A 659 19.90 -16.94 22.86
CA TYR A 659 19.51 -16.54 21.50
C TYR A 659 20.73 -16.13 20.67
N THR A 660 20.66 -16.41 19.39
CA THR A 660 21.74 -16.11 18.44
C THR A 660 21.17 -15.37 17.24
N VAL A 661 21.82 -14.25 16.90
CA VAL A 661 21.56 -13.51 15.66
C VAL A 661 22.70 -13.79 14.69
N ILE A 662 22.35 -14.17 13.45
CA ILE A 662 23.31 -14.36 12.38
C ILE A 662 22.92 -13.45 11.21
N ILE A 663 23.83 -12.56 10.83
CA ILE A 663 23.64 -11.66 9.70
C ILE A 663 24.67 -12.00 8.64
N ARG A 664 24.20 -12.31 7.41
CA ARG A 664 25.09 -12.67 6.29
C ARG A 664 24.51 -12.24 4.95
N SER A 665 25.35 -11.79 4.03
CA SER A 665 24.94 -11.58 2.65
C SER A 665 24.74 -12.94 1.96
N VAL A 666 23.63 -13.12 1.25
CA VAL A 666 23.25 -14.41 0.64
C VAL A 666 23.13 -14.36 -0.88
N ASP A 667 22.88 -13.19 -1.47
CA ASP A 667 22.67 -13.04 -2.91
C ASP A 667 22.92 -11.60 -3.35
N GLY A 668 23.40 -11.39 -4.57
CA GLY A 668 23.59 -10.08 -5.16
C GLY A 668 25.05 -9.65 -5.33
N LYS A 669 25.26 -8.34 -5.48
CA LYS A 669 26.57 -7.75 -5.77
C LYS A 669 27.10 -6.92 -4.62
N SER A 670 28.41 -7.03 -4.33
CA SER A 670 29.11 -6.12 -3.42
C SER A 670 29.24 -4.71 -4.03
N GLY A 671 29.40 -3.69 -3.21
CA GLY A 671 29.58 -2.29 -3.65
C GLY A 671 28.26 -1.52 -3.88
N ILE A 672 27.10 -2.17 -3.67
CA ILE A 672 25.79 -1.51 -3.74
C ILE A 672 25.44 -0.88 -2.40
N VAL A 673 25.74 -1.60 -1.31
CA VAL A 673 25.52 -1.15 0.07
C VAL A 673 26.79 -0.51 0.64
N PRO A 674 26.71 0.28 1.73
CA PRO A 674 27.88 0.79 2.42
C PRO A 674 28.87 -0.33 2.75
N GLU A 675 30.17 -0.09 2.58
CA GLU A 675 31.20 -1.10 2.89
C GLU A 675 31.16 -1.56 4.35
N LYS A 676 30.83 -0.63 5.24
CA LYS A 676 30.70 -0.85 6.67
C LYS A 676 29.42 -0.24 7.19
N ARG A 677 28.86 -0.85 8.22
CA ARG A 677 27.67 -0.39 8.94
C ARG A 677 27.87 -0.34 10.43
N ASN A 678 27.14 0.55 11.06
CA ASN A 678 26.85 0.51 12.46
C ASN A 678 25.52 -0.23 12.66
N TYR A 679 25.51 -1.18 13.58
CA TYR A 679 24.31 -1.92 13.93
C TYR A 679 23.88 -1.61 15.34
N LYS A 680 22.58 -1.31 15.52
CA LYS A 680 21.92 -1.26 16.81
C LYS A 680 20.95 -2.44 16.88
N MET A 681 21.30 -3.47 17.65
CA MET A 681 20.45 -4.64 17.87
C MET A 681 19.59 -4.40 19.10
N VAL A 682 18.28 -4.39 18.93
CA VAL A 682 17.33 -4.14 20.02
C VAL A 682 16.55 -5.42 20.28
N PHE A 683 16.86 -6.10 21.38
CA PHE A 683 16.15 -7.29 21.84
C PHE A 683 15.02 -6.84 22.76
N ARG A 684 13.80 -6.86 22.24
CA ARG A 684 12.61 -6.37 22.92
C ARG A 684 12.27 -7.28 24.11
N ASN A 685 11.79 -6.71 25.20
CA ASN A 685 11.41 -7.42 26.41
C ASN A 685 12.45 -8.45 26.87
N THR A 686 13.70 -8.07 26.87
CA THR A 686 14.83 -8.95 27.14
C THR A 686 15.74 -8.29 28.17
N LYS A 687 16.10 -9.01 29.21
CA LYS A 687 17.05 -8.56 30.24
C LYS A 687 18.47 -8.58 29.66
N GLU A 688 19.38 -7.92 30.36
CA GLU A 688 20.80 -7.99 30.07
C GLU A 688 21.29 -9.45 30.07
N ALA A 689 22.05 -9.81 29.05
CA ALA A 689 22.65 -11.13 28.95
C ALA A 689 23.85 -11.27 29.89
N GLU A 690 24.00 -12.41 30.52
CA GLU A 690 25.15 -12.72 31.39
C GLU A 690 26.43 -12.98 30.60
N ASP A 691 26.30 -13.54 29.42
CA ASP A 691 27.41 -13.84 28.49
C ASP A 691 27.06 -13.41 27.06
N ILE A 692 27.91 -12.60 26.44
CA ILE A 692 27.75 -12.09 25.09
C ILE A 692 28.99 -12.43 24.28
N THR A 693 28.82 -13.12 23.16
CA THR A 693 29.90 -13.38 22.23
C THR A 693 29.53 -12.80 20.84
N VAL A 694 30.46 -12.06 20.29
CA VAL A 694 30.32 -11.44 18.97
C VAL A 694 31.46 -11.88 18.07
N PHE A 695 31.12 -12.45 16.91
CA PHE A 695 32.08 -12.86 15.90
C PHE A 695 31.75 -12.23 14.54
N PHE A 696 32.76 -11.71 13.86
CA PHE A 696 32.67 -11.42 12.45
C PHE A 696 33.57 -12.38 11.68
N ARG A 697 32.93 -13.21 10.83
CA ARG A 697 33.59 -14.42 10.27
C ARG A 697 34.07 -15.32 11.41
N ASN A 698 35.40 -15.49 11.58
CA ASN A 698 35.98 -16.28 12.66
C ASN A 698 36.74 -15.42 13.69
N GLU A 699 36.66 -14.09 13.57
CA GLU A 699 37.36 -13.15 14.47
C GLU A 699 36.40 -12.64 15.54
N SER A 700 36.85 -12.70 16.81
CA SER A 700 36.06 -12.16 17.95
C SER A 700 36.08 -10.65 17.91
N ILE A 701 34.90 -10.04 18.05
CA ILE A 701 34.73 -8.60 18.27
C ILE A 701 34.49 -8.35 19.76
N THR A 702 35.38 -7.59 20.37
CA THR A 702 35.28 -7.22 21.78
C THR A 702 34.90 -5.75 21.99
N ASN A 703 34.97 -4.94 20.92
CA ASN A 703 34.60 -3.53 20.99
C ASN A 703 33.14 -3.35 20.55
N TYR A 704 32.22 -3.46 21.49
CA TYR A 704 30.80 -3.17 21.35
C TYR A 704 30.27 -2.55 22.64
N ASP A 705 29.18 -1.80 22.51
CA ASP A 705 28.45 -1.26 23.64
C ASP A 705 27.22 -2.15 23.89
N SER A 706 26.90 -2.43 25.17
CA SER A 706 25.65 -3.10 25.55
C SER A 706 25.03 -2.41 26.76
N TYR A 707 23.72 -2.26 26.75
CA TYR A 707 22.98 -1.61 27.83
C TYR A 707 21.50 -2.02 27.81
N VAL A 708 20.79 -1.71 28.90
CA VAL A 708 19.36 -1.87 29.01
C VAL A 708 18.68 -0.52 28.81
N ASP A 709 17.69 -0.47 27.92
CA ASP A 709 16.83 0.68 27.64
C ASP A 709 15.36 0.30 27.91
N GLY A 710 14.83 0.73 29.04
CA GLY A 710 13.52 0.29 29.52
C GLY A 710 13.48 -1.23 29.76
N ASN A 711 12.65 -1.93 28.98
CA ASN A 711 12.55 -3.39 29.00
C ASN A 711 13.38 -4.07 27.88
N ASP A 712 14.16 -3.30 27.14
CA ASP A 712 14.86 -3.80 25.96
C ASP A 712 16.36 -3.91 26.23
N PHE A 713 16.97 -4.99 25.77
CA PHE A 713 18.43 -5.15 25.79
C PHE A 713 19.01 -4.72 24.46
N VAL A 714 20.00 -3.84 24.47
CA VAL A 714 20.58 -3.24 23.29
C VAL A 714 22.06 -3.60 23.17
N ILE A 715 22.48 -3.97 21.94
CA ILE A 715 23.88 -4.14 21.58
C ILE A 715 24.19 -3.25 20.39
N GLU A 716 25.20 -2.38 20.54
CA GLU A 716 25.67 -1.50 19.47
C GLU A 716 27.05 -1.93 18.95
N LEU A 717 27.13 -2.08 17.64
CA LEU A 717 28.35 -2.46 16.91
C LEU A 717 28.69 -1.38 15.90
N LYS A 718 29.95 -0.95 15.81
CA LYS A 718 30.40 0.10 14.90
C LYS A 718 31.36 -0.43 13.85
N GLY A 719 31.22 0.05 12.63
CA GLY A 719 32.16 -0.20 11.54
C GLY A 719 32.24 -1.65 11.07
N ILE A 720 31.18 -2.43 11.21
CA ILE A 720 31.14 -3.85 10.78
C ILE A 720 31.06 -3.92 9.26
N PRO A 721 31.93 -4.70 8.59
CA PRO A 721 31.83 -4.90 7.14
C PRO A 721 30.49 -5.56 6.76
N THR A 722 29.88 -5.09 5.69
CA THR A 722 28.55 -5.58 5.24
C THR A 722 28.64 -6.92 4.50
N ILE A 723 29.81 -7.25 3.98
CA ILE A 723 30.06 -8.53 3.29
C ILE A 723 30.80 -9.48 4.21
N GLY A 724 30.12 -10.50 4.67
CA GLY A 724 30.61 -11.51 5.59
C GLY A 724 29.47 -12.01 6.49
N GLN A 725 29.85 -12.75 7.52
CA GLN A 725 28.90 -13.22 8.53
C GLN A 725 29.22 -12.59 9.88
N LEU A 726 28.24 -11.90 10.43
CA LEU A 726 28.23 -11.44 11.84
C LEU A 726 27.39 -12.43 12.65
N THR A 727 27.92 -12.89 13.77
CA THR A 727 27.21 -13.77 14.69
C THR A 727 27.25 -13.17 16.11
N ILE A 728 26.10 -13.01 16.72
CA ILE A 728 25.95 -12.51 18.08
C ILE A 728 25.21 -13.58 18.86
N THR A 729 25.80 -14.07 19.94
CA THR A 729 25.16 -15.04 20.84
C THR A 729 25.08 -14.46 22.25
N CYS A 730 23.88 -14.51 22.84
CA CYS A 730 23.57 -14.00 24.14
C CYS A 730 23.01 -15.12 25.02
N LYS A 731 23.55 -15.27 26.23
CA LYS A 731 23.11 -16.28 27.19
C LYS A 731 22.84 -15.66 28.56
N GLY A 732 21.90 -16.21 29.29
CA GLY A 732 21.58 -15.83 30.68
C GLY A 732 20.42 -16.64 31.20
N LYS A 733 20.10 -16.48 32.49
CA LYS A 733 18.95 -17.13 33.12
C LYS A 733 17.76 -16.21 33.12
N ASP A 734 16.59 -16.74 32.70
CA ASP A 734 15.32 -16.01 32.73
C ASP A 734 15.42 -14.61 32.10
N ILE A 735 16.06 -14.54 30.90
CA ILE A 735 16.33 -13.29 30.19
C ILE A 735 15.09 -12.67 29.57
N GLU A 736 14.01 -13.44 29.36
CA GLU A 736 12.74 -12.90 28.87
C GLU A 736 12.02 -12.12 29.95
N ILE A 737 11.58 -10.90 29.66
CA ILE A 737 10.73 -10.11 30.53
C ILE A 737 9.28 -10.42 30.19
N ASP A 738 8.50 -10.87 31.17
CA ASP A 738 7.07 -11.02 31.01
C ASP A 738 6.39 -9.65 31.02
N ALA A 739 6.13 -9.12 29.84
CA ALA A 739 5.48 -7.83 29.63
C ALA A 739 3.98 -7.97 29.31
N ALA A 740 3.32 -8.98 29.89
CA ALA A 740 1.90 -9.23 29.69
C ALA A 740 1.08 -7.97 29.98
N ARG A 741 0.16 -7.66 29.07
CA ARG A 741 -0.79 -6.58 29.30
C ARG A 741 -1.70 -6.93 30.47
N ILE A 742 -1.81 -6.04 31.42
CA ILE A 742 -2.70 -6.15 32.58
C ILE A 742 -3.73 -5.01 32.47
N ILE A 743 -5.02 -5.37 32.38
CA ILE A 743 -6.09 -4.37 32.20
C ILE A 743 -6.21 -3.42 33.38
N ASN A 744 -5.86 -3.86 34.60
CA ASN A 744 -5.84 -2.99 35.77
C ASN A 744 -4.80 -1.89 35.66
N ASP A 745 -3.67 -2.12 34.96
CA ASP A 745 -2.66 -1.09 34.71
C ASP A 745 -3.21 -0.03 33.76
N ASP A 746 -4.00 -0.43 32.75
CA ASP A 746 -4.65 0.51 31.85
C ASP A 746 -5.68 1.36 32.59
N VAL A 747 -6.49 0.77 33.48
CA VAL A 747 -7.46 1.49 34.33
C VAL A 747 -6.75 2.42 35.32
N ASN A 748 -5.62 1.99 35.90
CA ASN A 748 -4.81 2.83 36.78
C ASN A 748 -4.22 4.03 36.03
N SER A 749 -3.72 3.81 34.82
CA SER A 749 -3.24 4.89 33.94
C SER A 749 -4.32 5.90 33.61
N ILE A 750 -5.57 5.44 33.39
CA ILE A 750 -6.73 6.35 33.20
C ILE A 750 -6.95 7.17 34.46
N LEU A 751 -7.01 6.54 35.65
CA LEU A 751 -7.21 7.22 36.94
C LEU A 751 -6.15 8.29 37.18
N LEU A 752 -4.88 7.99 36.91
CA LEU A 752 -3.77 8.95 37.08
C LEU A 752 -3.98 10.21 36.25
N ASP A 753 -4.46 10.07 35.01
CA ASP A 753 -4.60 11.20 34.07
C ASP A 753 -5.90 12.00 34.26
N LEU A 754 -6.91 11.45 34.97
CA LEU A 754 -8.17 12.17 35.19
C LEU A 754 -7.99 13.41 36.06
N LYS A 755 -8.69 14.49 35.70
CA LYS A 755 -8.76 15.72 36.50
C LYS A 755 -9.82 15.58 37.60
N LEU A 756 -9.51 14.79 38.63
CA LEU A 756 -10.33 14.53 39.80
C LEU A 756 -9.56 14.87 41.07
N GLU A 757 -10.29 15.16 42.15
CA GLU A 757 -9.70 15.29 43.48
C GLU A 757 -9.03 13.99 43.88
N THR A 758 -7.84 14.09 44.47
CA THR A 758 -6.99 12.93 44.78
C THR A 758 -7.71 11.91 45.63
N TYR A 759 -8.45 12.36 46.67
CA TYR A 759 -9.17 11.43 47.53
C TYR A 759 -10.28 10.65 46.80
N LEU A 760 -10.91 11.23 45.75
CA LEU A 760 -11.86 10.52 44.93
C LEU A 760 -11.15 9.46 44.06
N LYS A 761 -9.95 9.76 43.56
CA LYS A 761 -9.14 8.78 42.82
C LYS A 761 -8.79 7.58 43.70
N GLU A 762 -8.38 7.82 44.96
CA GLU A 762 -8.06 6.75 45.92
C GLU A 762 -9.30 5.88 46.21
N LYS A 763 -10.45 6.49 46.51
CA LYS A 763 -11.69 5.73 46.70
C LYS A 763 -12.12 4.91 45.49
N ILE A 764 -12.00 5.49 44.31
CA ILE A 764 -12.31 4.77 43.05
C ILE A 764 -11.33 3.61 42.86
N ALA A 765 -10.03 3.80 43.11
CA ALA A 765 -9.03 2.76 43.01
C ALA A 765 -9.33 1.62 43.99
N ASP A 766 -9.70 1.93 45.24
CA ASP A 766 -10.09 0.94 46.23
C ASP A 766 -11.29 0.09 45.77
N ILE A 767 -12.25 0.71 45.05
CA ILE A 767 -13.38 -0.03 44.52
C ILE A 767 -12.98 -0.84 43.29
N MET A 768 -12.29 -0.22 42.32
CA MET A 768 -11.94 -0.85 41.03
C MET A 768 -11.03 -2.05 41.20
N PHE A 769 -10.03 -1.96 42.07
CA PHE A 769 -9.00 -2.98 42.27
C PHE A 769 -9.29 -3.94 43.44
N SER A 770 -10.44 -3.80 44.13
CA SER A 770 -10.87 -4.73 45.18
C SER A 770 -11.22 -6.12 44.64
N ASP A 771 -11.25 -7.12 45.50
CA ASP A 771 -11.68 -8.50 45.17
C ASP A 771 -13.19 -8.67 45.10
N LYS A 772 -13.98 -7.56 45.17
CA LYS A 772 -15.42 -7.62 45.12
C LYS A 772 -15.91 -8.03 43.71
N GLN A 773 -17.04 -8.71 43.70
CA GLN A 773 -17.71 -9.01 42.42
C GLN A 773 -18.09 -7.73 41.67
N ILE A 774 -18.06 -7.78 40.32
CA ILE A 774 -18.34 -6.63 39.44
C ILE A 774 -19.68 -5.98 39.75
N GLY A 775 -20.73 -6.75 40.04
CA GLY A 775 -22.03 -6.24 40.46
C GLY A 775 -21.96 -5.35 41.69
N GLN A 776 -21.16 -5.75 42.70
CA GLN A 776 -20.95 -4.96 43.91
C GLN A 776 -20.13 -3.68 43.61
N LYS A 777 -19.06 -3.80 42.81
CA LYS A 777 -18.27 -2.65 42.34
C LYS A 777 -19.15 -1.61 41.65
N ARG A 778 -20.06 -2.05 40.76
CA ARG A 778 -21.02 -1.16 40.09
C ARG A 778 -21.93 -0.42 41.06
N VAL A 779 -22.38 -1.06 42.14
CA VAL A 779 -23.18 -0.42 43.20
C VAL A 779 -22.34 0.61 43.95
N ASP A 780 -21.12 0.27 44.28
CA ASP A 780 -20.23 1.15 45.04
C ASP A 780 -19.82 2.38 44.21
N ILE A 781 -19.53 2.24 42.94
CA ILE A 781 -19.28 3.37 42.01
C ILE A 781 -20.50 4.30 41.94
N ARG A 782 -21.74 3.76 41.86
CA ARG A 782 -22.94 4.61 41.86
C ARG A 782 -23.11 5.41 43.14
N LYS A 783 -22.72 4.84 44.31
CA LYS A 783 -22.76 5.53 45.59
C LYS A 783 -21.75 6.68 45.69
N MET A 784 -20.70 6.70 44.88
CA MET A 784 -19.73 7.78 44.84
C MET A 784 -20.34 9.15 44.48
N LYS A 785 -21.58 9.18 43.97
CA LYS A 785 -22.36 10.41 43.82
C LYS A 785 -22.47 11.15 45.14
N ASN A 786 -22.58 10.46 46.26
CA ASN A 786 -22.65 11.02 47.61
C ASN A 786 -21.33 11.64 48.07
N ASP A 787 -20.25 11.25 47.47
CA ASP A 787 -18.92 11.81 47.71
C ASP A 787 -18.56 12.95 46.74
N GLY A 788 -19.52 13.34 45.88
CA GLY A 788 -19.36 14.45 44.94
C GLY A 788 -18.84 14.05 43.55
N LEU A 789 -18.74 12.74 43.24
CA LEU A 789 -18.33 12.27 41.90
C LEU A 789 -19.41 12.62 40.88
N SER A 790 -19.02 13.27 39.80
CA SER A 790 -19.95 13.64 38.74
C SER A 790 -20.53 12.45 37.99
N LYS A 791 -21.72 12.67 37.37
CA LYS A 791 -22.39 11.63 36.57
C LYS A 791 -21.51 11.07 35.44
N ASP A 792 -20.71 11.91 34.80
CA ASP A 792 -19.88 11.51 33.67
C ASP A 792 -18.77 10.53 34.12
N TYR A 793 -18.13 10.82 35.23
CA TYR A 793 -17.14 9.90 35.81
C TYR A 793 -17.78 8.61 36.35
N ILE A 794 -18.97 8.67 36.94
CA ILE A 794 -19.71 7.47 37.34
C ILE A 794 -19.96 6.60 36.09
N ASN A 795 -20.45 7.17 35.02
CA ASN A 795 -20.71 6.45 33.78
C ASN A 795 -19.43 5.87 33.17
N LEU A 796 -18.33 6.60 33.21
CA LEU A 796 -17.02 6.12 32.78
C LEU A 796 -16.61 4.85 33.52
N PHE A 797 -16.62 4.87 34.86
CA PHE A 797 -16.18 3.71 35.65
C PHE A 797 -17.16 2.54 35.55
N LEU A 798 -18.47 2.78 35.41
CA LEU A 798 -19.42 1.71 35.12
C LEU A 798 -19.14 1.04 33.77
N LYS A 799 -18.74 1.81 32.76
CA LYS A 799 -18.33 1.32 31.46
C LYS A 799 -17.01 0.53 31.52
N LEU A 800 -16.01 1.05 32.25
CA LEU A 800 -14.76 0.33 32.47
C LEU A 800 -14.97 -1.02 33.17
N LEU A 801 -15.91 -1.10 34.13
CA LEU A 801 -16.28 -2.37 34.79
C LEU A 801 -16.92 -3.39 33.83
N GLU A 802 -17.59 -2.95 32.77
CA GLU A 802 -18.10 -3.86 31.73
C GLU A 802 -16.93 -4.53 31.01
N TYR A 803 -15.90 -3.78 30.64
CA TYR A 803 -14.71 -4.34 29.97
C TYR A 803 -13.85 -5.23 30.88
N LEU A 804 -13.88 -5.01 32.20
CA LEU A 804 -13.24 -5.92 33.18
C LEU A 804 -13.97 -7.26 33.30
N ALA A 805 -15.27 -7.31 32.95
CA ALA A 805 -16.07 -8.54 33.01
C ALA A 805 -15.81 -9.47 31.81
N ASP A 806 -15.29 -8.93 30.71
CA ASP A 806 -15.06 -9.66 29.45
C ASP A 806 -13.66 -10.32 29.39
N VAL A 807 -12.87 -10.30 30.49
CA VAL A 807 -11.48 -10.80 30.55
C VAL A 807 -11.41 -12.23 31.10
#